data_56e370ab32165e6cdd9567c255e4a0fa
#
_entry.id   56e370ab32165e6cdd9567c255e4a0fa
#
_cell.length_a   1.000
_cell.length_b   1.000
_cell.length_c   1.000
_cell.angle_alpha   90.00
_cell.angle_beta   90.00
_cell.angle_gamma   90.00
#
_symmetry.space_group_name_H-M   'P 1'
#
loop_
_entity.id
_entity.type
_entity.pdbx_description
1 polymer ?
#
loop_
_entity_poly.entity_id
_entity_poly.type
_entity_poly.pdbx_seq_one_letter_code
_entity_poly.pdbx_strand_id
1 'polypeptide(L)'
;MDTGEHIQQLADRIVALRDAYYQGAPLVADAEYDGIEDELRALVAAHPELTPDPNPLEQVGAPAVLHAPIRHARPMLSLEKATTSEQVAAFFDRFPGQSVVVMPKLDGLSLSLVYEDGRLVRAVTRGDGTTGDDVTVLVRALVDGVPKQIDVLGRVEVRGEAVMLRSTFAAYNTAHPDKPLINPRNAAAGTLRAKDPATVAERRLRFFGFDLDTEADAAAVDLGEGLRALGVAGAQMRFCADAEQAQAAITAIEQGRNDLDYDIDGAVLRLADRDAYAAAGTRSNSPRGALAFKFAAEEKTTLLADVVWDVGKTGKIVPVAWLEPVFVGGTTVTKATLANQEVIRARDIKVGDTVLVRRAGDVIPFVAGVLDASKRTGAEREIVPPTVCPSCGQPVTEQGNSRELFCTNVSCPAQTVRRLIHWASRAAADIDAIGGVWIERLAEAGILERPSDFYTLTTERLLEFDRIGEVSAARMIDSIDASRQVGLRRALIGLAIPMASDGTAARLARAGFGSLEEVAEAGEERLVAVEDIGPKVAASLVEHLTRLRPELERLRAVGVSLDVRAEDLPPVVAAGAPLEGKTVVITGAISDPRSGEKVARPTFQRLCEKAGATAASSVSASTDMLITGAGVGESKLSKAEKLGVAVVDQNEIWSLLIDAKVV
;
A
#
# COMPACT_ATOMS: atom_id res chain seq x y z
N MET A 1 40.39 20.26 34.90
CA MET A 1 39.13 19.59 34.55
C MET A 1 39.35 18.11 34.84
N ASP A 2 38.46 17.50 35.57
CA ASP A 2 38.57 16.06 35.82
C ASP A 2 38.38 15.33 34.49
N THR A 3 39.12 14.25 34.29
CA THR A 3 39.06 13.46 33.02
C THR A 3 37.64 12.99 32.72
N GLY A 4 36.87 12.60 33.74
CA GLY A 4 35.47 12.21 33.58
C GLY A 4 34.58 13.36 33.15
N GLU A 5 34.76 14.57 33.73
CA GLU A 5 34.01 15.77 33.29
C GLU A 5 34.34 16.15 31.84
N HIS A 6 35.59 15.98 31.42
CA HIS A 6 36.01 16.30 30.07
C HIS A 6 35.41 15.31 29.05
N ILE A 7 35.42 14.02 29.37
CA ILE A 7 34.76 12.95 28.54
C ILE A 7 33.26 13.25 28.39
N GLN A 8 32.58 13.61 29.47
CA GLN A 8 31.13 13.91 29.42
C GLN A 8 30.86 15.19 28.61
N GLN A 9 31.66 16.23 28.72
CA GLN A 9 31.52 17.45 27.91
C GLN A 9 31.72 17.19 26.40
N LEU A 10 32.69 16.35 26.02
CA LEU A 10 32.89 15.95 24.62
C LEU A 10 31.73 15.12 24.13
N ALA A 11 31.21 14.21 24.94
CA ALA A 11 30.06 13.38 24.61
C ALA A 11 28.80 14.23 24.35
N ASP A 12 28.49 15.15 25.27
CA ASP A 12 27.35 16.08 25.14
C ASP A 12 27.51 16.99 23.92
N ARG A 13 28.76 17.46 23.67
CA ARG A 13 29.08 18.28 22.50
C ARG A 13 28.88 17.50 21.18
N ILE A 14 29.31 16.24 21.11
CA ILE A 14 29.11 15.37 19.94
C ILE A 14 27.60 15.16 19.67
N VAL A 15 26.80 14.89 20.70
CA VAL A 15 25.36 14.76 20.59
C VAL A 15 24.74 16.05 20.05
N ALA A 16 25.07 17.20 20.62
CA ALA A 16 24.53 18.49 20.19
C ALA A 16 24.94 18.86 18.75
N LEU A 17 26.21 18.62 18.38
CA LEU A 17 26.70 18.87 17.03
C LEU A 17 26.06 17.91 16.00
N ARG A 18 25.87 16.66 16.38
CA ARG A 18 25.19 15.65 15.58
C ARG A 18 23.72 16.03 15.34
N ASP A 19 23.02 16.42 16.40
CA ASP A 19 21.62 16.89 16.28
C ASP A 19 21.52 18.12 15.38
N ALA A 20 22.44 19.09 15.52
CA ALA A 20 22.49 20.28 14.66
C ALA A 20 22.77 19.93 13.20
N TYR A 21 23.70 18.99 12.94
CA TYR A 21 24.00 18.50 11.59
C TYR A 21 22.78 17.84 10.94
N TYR A 22 22.11 16.92 11.65
CA TYR A 22 20.90 16.26 11.13
C TYR A 22 19.68 17.20 11.06
N GLN A 23 19.70 18.31 11.76
CA GLN A 23 18.68 19.37 11.62
C GLN A 23 18.96 20.30 10.43
N GLY A 24 20.01 20.05 9.64
CA GLY A 24 20.38 20.85 8.47
C GLY A 24 20.98 22.22 8.83
N ALA A 25 21.44 22.40 10.08
CA ALA A 25 22.10 23.60 10.57
C ALA A 25 23.42 23.22 11.25
N PRO A 26 24.45 22.69 10.54
CA PRO A 26 25.71 22.28 11.12
C PRO A 26 26.38 23.49 11.83
N LEU A 27 26.77 23.29 13.09
CA LEU A 27 27.39 24.34 13.92
C LEU A 27 28.91 24.38 13.72
N VAL A 28 29.50 23.32 13.19
CA VAL A 28 30.94 23.19 12.92
C VAL A 28 31.17 22.54 11.57
N ALA A 29 32.37 22.67 11.02
CA ALA A 29 32.77 21.93 9.81
C ALA A 29 33.04 20.45 10.11
N ASP A 30 32.87 19.57 9.13
CA ASP A 30 33.04 18.12 9.29
C ASP A 30 34.41 17.75 9.91
N ALA A 31 35.48 18.40 9.47
CA ALA A 31 36.83 18.17 10.02
C ALA A 31 36.97 18.57 11.52
N GLU A 32 36.21 19.55 12.00
CA GLU A 32 36.17 19.91 13.40
C GLU A 32 35.35 18.92 14.23
N TYR A 33 34.25 18.42 13.64
CA TYR A 33 33.45 17.34 14.24
C TYR A 33 34.27 16.06 14.41
N ASP A 34 34.96 15.64 13.34
CA ASP A 34 35.83 14.47 13.36
C ASP A 34 36.94 14.59 14.43
N GLY A 35 37.51 15.77 14.57
CA GLY A 35 38.52 16.02 15.60
C GLY A 35 38.01 15.85 17.04
N ILE A 36 36.76 16.27 17.30
CA ILE A 36 36.11 16.12 18.63
C ILE A 36 35.78 14.65 18.88
N GLU A 37 35.35 13.93 17.85
CA GLU A 37 35.05 12.50 17.93
C GLU A 37 36.30 11.67 18.18
N ASP A 38 37.41 11.98 17.50
CA ASP A 38 38.70 11.31 17.70
C ASP A 38 39.29 11.57 19.08
N GLU A 39 39.13 12.79 19.65
CA GLU A 39 39.53 13.12 21.01
C GLU A 39 38.74 12.30 22.04
N LEU A 40 37.40 12.22 21.91
CA LEU A 40 36.58 11.38 22.78
C LEU A 40 36.97 9.91 22.68
N ARG A 41 37.22 9.41 21.46
CA ARG A 41 37.64 8.02 21.23
C ARG A 41 38.95 7.68 21.91
N ALA A 42 39.94 8.59 21.85
CA ALA A 42 41.20 8.42 22.51
C ALA A 42 41.07 8.39 24.03
N LEU A 43 40.24 9.27 24.60
CA LEU A 43 40.03 9.35 26.05
C LEU A 43 39.27 8.13 26.59
N VAL A 44 38.23 7.67 25.89
CA VAL A 44 37.47 6.46 26.25
C VAL A 44 38.34 5.21 26.14
N ALA A 45 39.22 5.15 25.14
CA ALA A 45 40.17 4.04 25.01
C ALA A 45 41.22 4.00 26.15
N ALA A 46 41.62 5.19 26.64
CA ALA A 46 42.55 5.32 27.77
C ALA A 46 41.87 5.10 29.14
N HIS A 47 40.58 5.37 29.24
CA HIS A 47 39.78 5.29 30.47
C HIS A 47 38.44 4.57 30.23
N PRO A 48 38.46 3.26 29.98
CA PRO A 48 37.23 2.52 29.67
C PRO A 48 36.16 2.55 30.77
N GLU A 49 36.59 2.72 32.03
CA GLU A 49 35.74 2.87 33.21
C GLU A 49 34.90 4.16 33.25
N LEU A 50 35.30 5.17 32.44
CA LEU A 50 34.64 6.47 32.33
C LEU A 50 33.82 6.60 31.04
N THR A 51 33.59 5.49 30.33
CA THR A 51 32.79 5.49 29.10
C THR A 51 31.40 6.05 29.37
N PRO A 52 30.94 7.09 28.62
CA PRO A 52 29.59 7.64 28.80
C PRO A 52 28.49 6.60 28.52
N ASP A 53 27.40 6.67 29.25
CA ASP A 53 26.21 5.85 28.98
C ASP A 53 24.98 6.78 28.78
N PRO A 54 24.41 6.87 27.54
CA PRO A 54 24.82 6.19 26.32
C PRO A 54 26.11 6.73 25.69
N ASN A 55 26.95 5.82 25.15
CA ASN A 55 28.18 6.19 24.47
C ASN A 55 27.91 6.75 23.06
N PRO A 56 28.17 8.05 22.79
CA PRO A 56 27.89 8.61 21.47
C PRO A 56 28.79 8.07 20.34
N LEU A 57 29.92 7.43 20.66
CA LEU A 57 30.79 6.80 19.67
C LEU A 57 30.26 5.46 19.13
N GLU A 58 29.39 4.79 19.87
CA GLU A 58 28.73 3.56 19.44
C GLU A 58 27.44 3.83 18.64
N GLN A 59 26.95 5.04 18.71
CA GLN A 59 25.83 5.52 17.92
C GLN A 59 26.34 5.97 16.54
N VAL A 60 26.49 5.05 15.62
CA VAL A 60 26.79 5.34 14.20
C VAL A 60 25.55 5.99 13.57
N GLY A 61 25.60 7.31 13.43
CA GLY A 61 24.47 8.11 12.96
C GLY A 61 23.38 8.25 14.05
N ALA A 62 22.51 9.25 13.98
CA ALA A 62 21.25 9.13 14.67
C ALA A 62 20.63 7.80 14.27
N PRO A 63 20.02 7.02 15.18
CA PRO A 63 19.29 5.82 14.76
C PRO A 63 18.21 6.31 13.81
N ALA A 64 18.55 6.36 12.54
CA ALA A 64 17.60 6.47 11.48
C ALA A 64 16.89 5.13 11.45
N VAL A 65 15.95 4.93 12.34
CA VAL A 65 14.76 4.16 12.04
C VAL A 65 13.99 5.07 11.08
N LEU A 66 14.58 5.26 9.89
CA LEU A 66 13.98 5.83 8.72
C LEU A 66 12.86 4.87 8.34
N HIS A 67 11.68 4.95 8.97
CA HIS A 67 10.50 4.13 8.69
C HIS A 67 10.03 3.24 9.86
N ALA A 68 10.24 3.64 11.12
CA ALA A 68 9.50 3.01 12.21
C ALA A 68 7.99 3.23 11.98
N PRO A 69 7.17 2.19 11.98
CA PRO A 69 5.73 2.34 11.82
C PRO A 69 5.15 3.13 13.00
N ILE A 70 4.55 4.27 12.71
CA ILE A 70 3.87 5.14 13.69
C ILE A 70 2.36 5.05 13.46
N ARG A 71 1.62 4.86 14.54
CA ARG A 71 0.16 4.89 14.50
C ARG A 71 -0.34 6.34 14.49
N HIS A 72 -1.26 6.63 13.57
CA HIS A 72 -1.94 7.93 13.52
C HIS A 72 -2.93 8.06 14.69
N ALA A 73 -2.95 9.22 15.35
CA ALA A 73 -3.95 9.50 16.39
C ALA A 73 -5.37 9.48 15.82
N ARG A 74 -5.55 10.03 14.62
CA ARG A 74 -6.78 9.89 13.83
C ARG A 74 -6.43 9.20 12.50
N PRO A 75 -7.19 8.18 12.06
CA PRO A 75 -6.92 7.51 10.79
C PRO A 75 -6.87 8.48 9.60
N MET A 76 -5.94 8.26 8.68
CA MET A 76 -5.86 8.96 7.40
C MET A 76 -6.68 8.21 6.35
N LEU A 77 -7.98 8.50 6.32
CA LEU A 77 -8.96 7.76 5.53
C LEU A 77 -8.87 8.09 4.03
N SER A 78 -9.39 7.19 3.21
CA SER A 78 -9.70 7.45 1.80
C SER A 78 -10.94 8.35 1.69
N LEU A 79 -11.26 8.82 0.49
CA LEU A 79 -12.46 9.61 0.23
C LEU A 79 -13.48 8.79 -0.58
N GLU A 80 -14.77 9.03 -0.33
CA GLU A 80 -15.86 8.57 -1.21
C GLU A 80 -15.66 9.19 -2.59
N LYS A 81 -15.87 8.41 -3.66
CA LYS A 81 -15.64 8.88 -5.04
C LYS A 81 -16.92 9.31 -5.71
N ALA A 82 -16.87 10.43 -6.40
CA ALA A 82 -17.90 10.91 -7.32
C ALA A 82 -17.29 11.20 -8.69
N THR A 83 -18.10 11.03 -9.73
CA THR A 83 -17.73 11.31 -11.12
C THR A 83 -18.81 12.09 -11.88
N THR A 84 -19.96 12.33 -11.24
CA THR A 84 -21.09 13.01 -11.85
C THR A 84 -21.63 14.14 -10.97
N SER A 85 -22.28 15.13 -11.59
CA SER A 85 -22.92 16.26 -10.90
C SER A 85 -24.06 15.83 -9.98
N GLU A 86 -24.79 14.76 -10.33
CA GLU A 86 -25.85 14.21 -9.48
C GLU A 86 -25.29 13.68 -8.14
N GLN A 87 -24.10 13.10 -8.16
CA GLN A 87 -23.41 12.64 -6.94
C GLN A 87 -22.95 13.82 -6.07
N VAL A 88 -22.56 14.95 -6.70
CA VAL A 88 -22.27 16.19 -5.98
C VAL A 88 -23.53 16.76 -5.35
N ALA A 89 -24.65 16.83 -6.08
CA ALA A 89 -25.94 17.25 -5.55
C ALA A 89 -26.39 16.39 -4.36
N ALA A 90 -26.30 15.07 -4.50
CA ALA A 90 -26.62 14.12 -3.43
C ALA A 90 -25.72 14.27 -2.18
N PHE A 91 -24.50 14.80 -2.33
CA PHE A 91 -23.66 15.15 -1.18
C PHE A 91 -24.27 16.34 -0.40
N PHE A 92 -24.74 17.39 -1.08
CA PHE A 92 -25.41 18.52 -0.43
C PHE A 92 -26.76 18.13 0.20
N ASP A 93 -27.52 17.24 -0.44
CA ASP A 93 -28.79 16.72 0.10
C ASP A 93 -28.59 15.98 1.45
N ARG A 94 -27.43 15.36 1.64
CA ARG A 94 -27.06 14.70 2.92
C ARG A 94 -26.76 15.71 4.04
N PHE A 95 -26.40 16.95 3.70
CA PHE A 95 -26.00 17.99 4.65
C PHE A 95 -26.69 19.32 4.34
N PRO A 96 -28.03 19.40 4.51
CA PRO A 96 -28.79 20.58 4.16
C PRO A 96 -28.32 21.80 4.97
N GLY A 97 -28.16 22.93 4.29
CA GLY A 97 -27.74 24.19 4.90
C GLY A 97 -26.23 24.28 5.26
N GLN A 98 -25.44 23.24 4.98
CA GLN A 98 -24.00 23.27 5.19
C GLN A 98 -23.26 23.76 3.95
N SER A 99 -22.31 24.67 4.15
CA SER A 99 -21.36 25.06 3.11
C SER A 99 -20.24 24.03 2.98
N VAL A 100 -19.63 23.96 1.80
CA VAL A 100 -18.48 23.11 1.54
C VAL A 100 -17.28 23.95 1.08
N VAL A 101 -16.09 23.43 1.34
CA VAL A 101 -14.85 23.90 0.72
C VAL A 101 -14.52 22.94 -0.43
N VAL A 102 -14.32 23.49 -1.62
CA VAL A 102 -13.84 22.76 -2.80
C VAL A 102 -12.38 23.12 -3.02
N MET A 103 -11.52 22.08 -3.13
CA MET A 103 -10.09 22.24 -3.30
C MET A 103 -9.55 21.23 -4.33
N PRO A 104 -8.42 21.54 -5.02
CA PRO A 104 -7.74 20.57 -5.88
C PRO A 104 -7.37 19.30 -5.11
N LYS A 105 -7.61 18.14 -5.72
CA LYS A 105 -7.14 16.87 -5.22
C LYS A 105 -5.71 16.66 -5.68
N LEU A 106 -4.77 16.98 -4.79
CA LEU A 106 -3.34 16.89 -5.02
C LEU A 106 -2.93 15.44 -5.26
N ASP A 107 -1.99 15.22 -6.17
CA ASP A 107 -1.47 13.89 -6.51
C ASP A 107 0.00 13.75 -6.07
N GLY A 108 0.22 13.32 -4.84
CA GLY A 108 1.53 13.20 -4.21
C GLY A 108 1.59 12.08 -3.18
N LEU A 109 2.17 12.37 -2.03
CA LEU A 109 2.21 11.51 -0.85
C LEU A 109 1.61 12.24 0.36
N SER A 110 0.54 11.69 0.91
CA SER A 110 -0.12 12.30 2.08
C SER A 110 0.75 12.18 3.33
N LEU A 111 0.81 13.27 4.09
CA LEU A 111 1.53 13.39 5.35
C LEU A 111 0.62 13.93 6.46
N SER A 112 0.84 13.45 7.68
CA SER A 112 0.39 14.05 8.94
C SER A 112 1.58 14.70 9.61
N LEU A 113 1.50 16.01 9.90
CA LEU A 113 2.48 16.79 10.62
C LEU A 113 1.93 17.10 12.02
N VAL A 114 2.62 16.63 13.05
CA VAL A 114 2.21 16.86 14.46
C VAL A 114 3.18 17.85 15.10
N TYR A 115 2.61 18.91 15.63
CA TYR A 115 3.29 19.92 16.41
C TYR A 115 2.87 19.80 17.87
N GLU A 116 3.81 19.95 18.79
CA GLU A 116 3.58 20.06 20.22
C GLU A 116 4.28 21.32 20.72
N ASP A 117 3.53 22.18 21.39
CA ASP A 117 4.00 23.47 21.89
C ASP A 117 4.79 24.26 20.84
N GLY A 118 4.24 24.33 19.65
CA GLY A 118 4.79 25.06 18.52
C GLY A 118 5.92 24.36 17.76
N ARG A 119 6.41 23.19 18.19
CA ARG A 119 7.52 22.48 17.51
C ARG A 119 7.02 21.29 16.71
N LEU A 120 7.50 21.12 15.48
CA LEU A 120 7.24 19.92 14.70
C LEU A 120 7.92 18.72 15.38
N VAL A 121 7.15 17.88 16.04
CA VAL A 121 7.65 16.68 16.73
C VAL A 121 7.58 15.44 15.85
N ARG A 122 6.62 15.39 14.89
CA ARG A 122 6.42 14.20 14.08
C ARG A 122 5.87 14.54 12.69
N ALA A 123 6.38 13.84 11.66
CA ALA A 123 5.81 13.80 10.33
C ALA A 123 5.69 12.34 9.91
N VAL A 124 4.49 11.91 9.54
CA VAL A 124 4.15 10.49 9.28
C VAL A 124 3.46 10.36 7.94
N THR A 125 3.88 9.41 7.11
CA THR A 125 3.19 9.10 5.85
C THR A 125 1.83 8.48 6.14
N ARG A 126 0.88 8.56 5.19
CA ARG A 126 -0.44 7.93 5.36
C ARG A 126 -0.34 6.43 5.66
N GLY A 127 0.61 5.71 5.05
CA GLY A 127 0.73 4.27 5.16
C GLY A 127 -0.56 3.55 4.75
N ASP A 128 -1.04 2.64 5.59
CA ASP A 128 -2.32 1.92 5.44
C ASP A 128 -3.54 2.74 5.92
N GLY A 129 -3.31 3.97 6.35
CA GLY A 129 -4.31 4.86 6.94
C GLY A 129 -4.42 4.78 8.46
N THR A 130 -3.92 3.72 9.09
CA THR A 130 -3.87 3.54 10.54
C THR A 130 -2.44 3.73 11.06
N THR A 131 -1.47 3.22 10.31
CA THR A 131 -0.04 3.33 10.59
C THR A 131 0.69 3.84 9.35
N GLY A 132 1.69 4.68 9.55
CA GLY A 132 2.54 5.19 8.47
C GLY A 132 4.00 5.21 8.89
N ASP A 133 4.88 5.49 7.94
CA ASP A 133 6.33 5.57 8.16
C ASP A 133 6.69 6.92 8.78
N ASP A 134 7.56 6.92 9.81
CA ASP A 134 8.13 8.15 10.37
C ASP A 134 9.15 8.76 9.39
N VAL A 135 8.82 9.91 8.86
CA VAL A 135 9.66 10.70 7.94
C VAL A 135 10.05 12.06 8.51
N THR A 136 9.96 12.21 9.83
CA THR A 136 10.12 13.50 10.53
C THR A 136 11.43 14.18 10.17
N VAL A 137 12.54 13.46 10.19
CA VAL A 137 13.87 14.00 9.90
C VAL A 137 13.93 14.56 8.48
N LEU A 138 13.46 13.80 7.50
CA LEU A 138 13.48 14.19 6.09
C LEU A 138 12.55 15.37 5.82
N VAL A 139 11.34 15.34 6.39
CA VAL A 139 10.35 16.40 6.19
C VAL A 139 10.82 17.71 6.81
N ARG A 140 11.32 17.67 8.06
CA ARG A 140 11.81 18.85 8.78
C ARG A 140 12.97 19.53 8.05
N ALA A 141 13.86 18.74 7.46
CA ALA A 141 15.07 19.25 6.83
C ALA A 141 14.87 19.68 5.36
N LEU A 142 14.03 18.98 4.61
CA LEU A 142 14.14 18.91 3.17
C LEU A 142 12.82 19.09 2.40
N VAL A 143 11.68 19.28 3.09
CA VAL A 143 10.37 19.50 2.43
C VAL A 143 9.97 20.96 2.59
N ASP A 144 9.84 21.65 1.47
CA ASP A 144 9.40 23.05 1.43
C ASP A 144 7.93 23.19 1.89
N GLY A 145 7.61 24.31 2.56
CA GLY A 145 6.25 24.61 3.00
C GLY A 145 5.86 23.94 4.32
N VAL A 146 6.81 23.30 5.02
CA VAL A 146 6.64 22.76 6.37
C VAL A 146 7.36 23.67 7.38
N PRO A 147 6.64 24.46 8.18
CA PRO A 147 7.24 25.24 9.27
C PRO A 147 7.90 24.33 10.29
N LYS A 148 9.13 24.64 10.71
CA LYS A 148 9.79 23.93 11.81
C LYS A 148 9.19 24.29 13.16
N GLN A 149 8.65 25.52 13.25
CA GLN A 149 7.97 26.07 14.42
C GLN A 149 6.72 26.84 13.99
N ILE A 150 5.68 26.77 14.82
CA ILE A 150 4.42 27.51 14.68
C ILE A 150 4.15 28.24 16.00
N ASP A 151 3.41 29.33 15.95
CA ASP A 151 3.08 30.14 17.14
C ASP A 151 1.75 29.71 17.78
N VAL A 152 1.68 28.43 18.17
CA VAL A 152 0.49 27.83 18.81
C VAL A 152 0.96 26.85 19.89
N LEU A 153 0.43 27.00 21.11
CA LEU A 153 0.66 26.07 22.21
C LEU A 153 -0.30 24.87 22.13
N GLY A 154 0.10 23.77 22.76
CA GLY A 154 -0.64 22.51 22.74
C GLY A 154 -0.39 21.70 21.46
N ARG A 155 -1.23 20.69 21.23
CA ARG A 155 -1.13 19.80 20.09
C ARG A 155 -1.83 20.38 18.86
N VAL A 156 -1.11 20.43 17.75
CA VAL A 156 -1.66 20.78 16.41
C VAL A 156 -1.28 19.69 15.44
N GLU A 157 -2.24 19.18 14.69
CA GLU A 157 -2.00 18.24 13.58
C GLU A 157 -2.44 18.88 12.25
N VAL A 158 -1.50 19.01 11.32
CA VAL A 158 -1.76 19.46 9.95
C VAL A 158 -1.64 18.27 9.02
N ARG A 159 -2.68 18.00 8.24
CA ARG A 159 -2.64 16.99 7.18
C ARG A 159 -2.56 17.65 5.82
N GLY A 160 -1.75 17.08 4.95
CA GLY A 160 -1.51 17.64 3.65
C GLY A 160 -0.90 16.63 2.69
N GLU A 161 -0.50 17.13 1.53
CA GLU A 161 0.14 16.34 0.49
C GLU A 161 1.52 16.90 0.19
N ALA A 162 2.54 16.05 0.22
CA ALA A 162 3.86 16.35 -0.30
C ALA A 162 3.90 16.01 -1.79
N VAL A 163 4.15 17.00 -2.62
CA VAL A 163 4.19 16.86 -4.08
C VAL A 163 5.56 17.23 -4.62
N MET A 164 5.95 16.64 -5.74
CA MET A 164 7.03 17.13 -6.56
C MET A 164 6.44 18.08 -7.59
N LEU A 165 6.94 19.32 -7.65
CA LEU A 165 6.49 20.28 -8.65
C LEU A 165 6.91 19.82 -10.06
N ARG A 166 6.08 20.09 -11.07
CA ARG A 166 6.37 19.73 -12.49
C ARG A 166 7.67 20.36 -12.97
N SER A 167 7.92 21.61 -12.58
CA SER A 167 9.16 22.31 -12.87
C SER A 167 10.38 21.62 -12.26
N THR A 168 10.28 21.19 -11.01
CA THR A 168 11.32 20.43 -10.30
C THR A 168 11.55 19.05 -10.94
N PHE A 169 10.48 18.35 -11.28
CA PHE A 169 10.54 17.07 -11.97
C PHE A 169 11.25 17.15 -13.32
N ALA A 170 10.90 18.16 -14.12
CA ALA A 170 11.54 18.41 -15.42
C ALA A 170 13.03 18.75 -15.29
N ALA A 171 13.37 19.62 -14.32
CA ALA A 171 14.76 20.01 -14.05
C ALA A 171 15.59 18.79 -13.59
N TYR A 172 15.06 17.98 -12.68
CA TYR A 172 15.72 16.75 -12.21
C TYR A 172 15.98 15.77 -13.36
N ASN A 173 14.98 15.48 -14.18
CA ASN A 173 15.13 14.55 -15.30
C ASN A 173 16.11 15.07 -16.38
N THR A 174 16.20 16.38 -16.57
CA THR A 174 17.20 16.98 -17.46
C THR A 174 18.62 16.80 -16.91
N ALA A 175 18.79 16.89 -15.60
CA ALA A 175 20.09 16.68 -14.94
C ALA A 175 20.49 15.20 -14.83
N HIS A 176 19.52 14.28 -14.85
CA HIS A 176 19.72 12.83 -14.66
C HIS A 176 19.14 11.99 -15.82
N PRO A 177 19.62 12.17 -17.05
CA PRO A 177 19.06 11.47 -18.23
C PRO A 177 19.23 9.95 -18.16
N ASP A 178 20.24 9.46 -17.45
CA ASP A 178 20.51 8.02 -17.29
C ASP A 178 19.57 7.33 -16.28
N LYS A 179 18.94 8.09 -15.41
CA LYS A 179 18.06 7.57 -14.36
C LYS A 179 16.88 8.52 -14.09
N PRO A 180 16.05 8.80 -15.11
CA PRO A 180 14.94 9.73 -14.97
C PRO A 180 13.87 9.19 -14.01
N LEU A 181 13.19 10.10 -13.34
CA LEU A 181 11.98 9.82 -12.57
C LEU A 181 10.82 9.55 -13.54
N ILE A 182 9.89 8.66 -13.15
CA ILE A 182 8.82 8.21 -14.04
C ILE A 182 7.66 9.22 -14.08
N ASN A 183 7.22 9.71 -12.92
CA ASN A 183 6.20 10.74 -12.77
C ASN A 183 6.34 11.46 -11.42
N PRO A 184 5.76 12.65 -11.25
CA PRO A 184 5.88 13.45 -10.03
C PRO A 184 5.36 12.74 -8.78
N ARG A 185 4.24 12.02 -8.85
CA ARG A 185 3.66 11.27 -7.71
C ARG A 185 4.57 10.16 -7.21
N ASN A 186 5.04 9.29 -8.10
CA ASN A 186 5.96 8.21 -7.74
C ASN A 186 7.30 8.77 -7.26
N ALA A 187 7.72 9.88 -7.83
CA ALA A 187 8.92 10.60 -7.40
C ALA A 187 8.77 11.12 -5.97
N ALA A 188 7.63 11.73 -5.61
CA ALA A 188 7.37 12.21 -4.25
C ALA A 188 7.41 11.04 -3.25
N ALA A 189 6.68 9.95 -3.53
CA ALA A 189 6.66 8.76 -2.67
C ALA A 189 8.04 8.09 -2.54
N GLY A 190 8.78 7.97 -3.65
CA GLY A 190 10.12 7.38 -3.66
C GLY A 190 11.16 8.27 -2.96
N THR A 191 10.98 9.58 -2.98
CA THR A 191 11.87 10.53 -2.33
C THR A 191 11.79 10.42 -0.81
N LEU A 192 10.60 10.44 -0.22
CA LEU A 192 10.44 10.32 1.24
C LEU A 192 10.75 8.90 1.78
N ARG A 193 10.91 7.92 0.90
CA ARG A 193 11.43 6.58 1.25
C ARG A 193 12.92 6.42 0.98
N ALA A 194 13.58 7.44 0.44
CA ALA A 194 15.01 7.39 0.20
C ALA A 194 15.78 7.34 1.53
N LYS A 195 16.81 6.50 1.58
CA LYS A 195 17.70 6.39 2.76
C LYS A 195 18.74 7.51 2.81
N ASP A 196 19.00 8.13 1.67
CA ASP A 196 20.00 9.17 1.52
C ASP A 196 19.32 10.56 1.53
N PRO A 197 19.58 11.40 2.54
CA PRO A 197 19.06 12.76 2.63
C PRO A 197 19.43 13.65 1.43
N ALA A 198 20.60 13.45 0.82
CA ALA A 198 21.01 14.19 -0.37
C ALA A 198 20.04 13.99 -1.54
N THR A 199 19.56 12.77 -1.73
CA THR A 199 18.52 12.46 -2.73
C THR A 199 17.24 13.24 -2.47
N VAL A 200 16.83 13.41 -1.20
CA VAL A 200 15.62 14.16 -0.84
C VAL A 200 15.81 15.66 -1.08
N ALA A 201 16.97 16.19 -0.71
CA ALA A 201 17.32 17.61 -0.91
C ALA A 201 17.33 17.99 -2.39
N GLU A 202 17.86 17.11 -3.23
CA GLU A 202 17.95 17.36 -4.67
C GLU A 202 16.56 17.33 -5.35
N ARG A 203 15.67 16.46 -4.88
CA ARG A 203 14.33 16.27 -5.47
C ARG A 203 13.29 17.26 -5.00
N ARG A 204 13.56 18.09 -4.01
CA ARG A 204 12.76 19.25 -3.57
C ARG A 204 11.24 19.02 -3.57
N LEU A 205 10.72 18.41 -2.53
CA LEU A 205 9.28 18.26 -2.37
C LEU A 205 8.67 19.52 -1.74
N ARG A 206 7.41 19.79 -2.06
CA ARG A 206 6.62 20.86 -1.46
C ARG A 206 5.37 20.31 -0.79
N PHE A 207 5.09 20.77 0.41
CA PHE A 207 3.91 20.39 1.18
C PHE A 207 2.79 21.41 1.01
N PHE A 208 1.56 20.92 0.85
CA PHE A 208 0.33 21.70 0.87
C PHE A 208 -0.65 21.12 1.87
N GLY A 209 -1.06 21.93 2.86
CA GLY A 209 -2.05 21.54 3.85
C GLY A 209 -3.47 21.50 3.28
N PHE A 210 -4.26 20.50 3.70
CA PHE A 210 -5.67 20.36 3.34
C PHE A 210 -6.58 20.03 4.54
N ASP A 211 -6.03 19.78 5.71
CA ASP A 211 -6.77 19.57 6.97
C ASP A 211 -5.97 20.08 8.15
N LEU A 212 -6.66 20.57 9.17
CA LEU A 212 -6.10 21.12 10.39
C LEU A 212 -6.90 20.64 11.60
N ASP A 213 -6.20 20.08 12.58
CA ASP A 213 -6.74 19.69 13.88
C ASP A 213 -5.95 20.38 15.00
N THR A 214 -6.63 21.05 15.89
CA THR A 214 -6.01 21.80 16.99
C THR A 214 -6.96 21.81 18.19
N GLU A 215 -6.39 21.69 19.37
CA GLU A 215 -7.08 21.81 20.67
C GLU A 215 -7.24 23.29 21.08
N ALA A 216 -6.51 24.19 20.43
CA ALA A 216 -6.60 25.62 20.71
C ALA A 216 -7.93 26.21 20.22
N ASP A 217 -8.42 27.29 20.84
CA ASP A 217 -9.63 28.05 20.50
C ASP A 217 -9.69 28.62 19.07
N ALA A 218 -8.70 28.27 18.24
CA ALA A 218 -8.67 28.54 16.79
C ALA A 218 -9.80 27.84 16.01
N ALA A 219 -10.77 27.25 16.70
CA ALA A 219 -11.91 26.49 16.16
C ALA A 219 -12.85 27.32 15.27
N ALA A 220 -12.83 28.64 15.34
CA ALA A 220 -13.72 29.52 14.57
C ALA A 220 -13.10 30.05 13.27
N VAL A 221 -11.85 29.69 12.94
CA VAL A 221 -11.12 30.21 11.78
C VAL A 221 -11.33 29.27 10.59
N ASP A 222 -11.62 29.88 9.44
CA ASP A 222 -11.57 29.22 8.12
C ASP A 222 -10.31 28.36 7.97
N LEU A 223 -10.48 27.14 7.44
CA LEU A 223 -9.36 26.19 7.26
C LEU A 223 -8.16 26.82 6.53
N GLY A 224 -8.43 27.60 5.48
CA GLY A 224 -7.37 28.27 4.70
C GLY A 224 -6.69 29.39 5.49
N GLU A 225 -7.43 30.11 6.36
CA GLU A 225 -6.86 31.11 7.27
C GLU A 225 -6.05 30.45 8.38
N GLY A 226 -6.56 29.36 8.96
CA GLY A 226 -5.85 28.58 9.95
C GLY A 226 -4.50 28.04 9.45
N LEU A 227 -4.47 27.46 8.27
CA LEU A 227 -3.22 26.99 7.65
C LEU A 227 -2.25 28.14 7.38
N ARG A 228 -2.74 29.28 6.86
CA ARG A 228 -1.90 30.48 6.63
C ARG A 228 -1.34 31.06 7.93
N ALA A 229 -2.13 31.10 8.99
CA ALA A 229 -1.69 31.56 10.29
C ALA A 229 -0.54 30.69 10.85
N LEU A 230 -0.54 29.39 10.53
CA LEU A 230 0.53 28.46 10.88
C LEU A 230 1.74 28.56 9.93
N GLY A 231 1.69 29.40 8.89
CA GLY A 231 2.74 29.46 7.86
C GLY A 231 2.75 28.26 6.90
N VAL A 232 1.69 27.47 6.88
CA VAL A 232 1.53 26.32 5.95
C VAL A 232 0.84 26.78 4.68
N ALA A 233 1.42 26.47 3.52
CA ALA A 233 0.74 26.70 2.25
C ALA A 233 -0.46 25.76 2.16
N GLY A 234 -1.66 26.31 2.06
CA GLY A 234 -2.89 25.56 1.80
C GLY A 234 -3.06 25.26 0.31
N ALA A 235 -3.77 24.19 -0.02
CA ALA A 235 -4.34 24.03 -1.35
C ALA A 235 -5.28 25.21 -1.66
N GLN A 236 -5.46 25.55 -2.94
CA GLN A 236 -6.45 26.56 -3.31
C GLN A 236 -7.84 26.13 -2.86
N MET A 237 -8.51 26.94 -2.04
CA MET A 237 -9.81 26.61 -1.46
C MET A 237 -10.88 27.59 -1.94
N ARG A 238 -12.05 27.06 -2.31
CA ARG A 238 -13.25 27.84 -2.67
C ARG A 238 -14.42 27.43 -1.81
N PHE A 239 -15.03 28.40 -1.14
CA PHE A 239 -16.25 28.18 -0.37
C PHE A 239 -17.45 28.17 -1.30
N CYS A 240 -18.31 27.17 -1.15
CA CYS A 240 -19.50 26.95 -1.95
C CYS A 240 -20.69 26.69 -1.02
N ALA A 241 -21.76 27.48 -1.19
CA ALA A 241 -22.97 27.37 -0.38
C ALA A 241 -23.91 26.27 -0.88
N ASP A 242 -23.77 25.87 -2.15
CA ASP A 242 -24.70 24.95 -2.81
C ASP A 242 -23.95 24.09 -3.86
N ALA A 243 -24.65 23.11 -4.42
CA ALA A 243 -24.12 22.18 -5.40
C ALA A 243 -23.74 22.85 -6.73
N GLU A 244 -24.45 23.92 -7.13
CA GLU A 244 -24.16 24.64 -8.37
C GLU A 244 -22.81 25.37 -8.29
N GLN A 245 -22.59 26.09 -7.18
CA GLN A 245 -21.31 26.74 -6.91
C GLN A 245 -20.16 25.72 -6.81
N ALA A 246 -20.41 24.58 -6.14
CA ALA A 246 -19.44 23.52 -6.04
C ALA A 246 -19.08 22.92 -7.41
N GLN A 247 -20.08 22.70 -8.27
CA GLN A 247 -19.84 22.20 -9.63
C GLN A 247 -19.08 23.22 -10.48
N ALA A 248 -19.38 24.51 -10.35
CA ALA A 248 -18.63 25.56 -11.02
C ALA A 248 -17.17 25.63 -10.54
N ALA A 249 -16.94 25.45 -9.24
CA ALA A 249 -15.60 25.38 -8.66
C ALA A 249 -14.82 24.16 -9.17
N ILE A 250 -15.45 22.98 -9.23
CA ILE A 250 -14.87 21.74 -9.78
C ILE A 250 -14.44 21.96 -11.24
N THR A 251 -15.35 22.51 -12.06
CA THR A 251 -15.09 22.79 -13.48
C THR A 251 -13.92 23.76 -13.65
N ALA A 252 -13.85 24.82 -12.82
CA ALA A 252 -12.77 25.78 -12.86
C ALA A 252 -11.40 25.15 -12.49
N ILE A 253 -11.38 24.23 -11.50
CA ILE A 253 -10.16 23.48 -11.13
C ILE A 253 -9.75 22.56 -12.29
N GLU A 254 -10.69 21.87 -12.93
CA GLU A 254 -10.42 20.98 -14.05
C GLU A 254 -9.85 21.74 -15.25
N GLN A 255 -10.43 22.88 -15.60
CA GLN A 255 -9.96 23.73 -16.70
C GLN A 255 -8.57 24.32 -16.42
N GLY A 256 -8.32 24.74 -15.18
CA GLY A 256 -7.04 25.33 -14.76
C GLY A 256 -5.94 24.34 -14.43
N ARG A 257 -6.18 23.01 -14.53
CA ARG A 257 -5.24 21.98 -14.06
C ARG A 257 -3.87 22.02 -14.77
N ASN A 258 -3.82 22.47 -16.02
CA ASN A 258 -2.59 22.55 -16.79
C ASN A 258 -1.71 23.74 -16.42
N ASP A 259 -2.29 24.76 -15.77
CA ASP A 259 -1.61 25.97 -15.32
C ASP A 259 -0.95 25.78 -13.94
N LEU A 260 -1.29 24.66 -13.26
CA LEU A 260 -0.69 24.31 -11.97
C LEU A 260 0.70 23.69 -12.16
N ASP A 261 1.65 24.09 -11.32
CA ASP A 261 2.99 23.47 -11.30
C ASP A 261 3.02 22.15 -10.50
N TYR A 262 1.88 21.49 -10.32
CA TYR A 262 1.74 20.19 -9.68
C TYR A 262 0.56 19.42 -10.27
N ASP A 263 0.58 18.10 -10.09
CA ASP A 263 -0.47 17.22 -10.62
C ASP A 263 -1.66 17.13 -9.68
N ILE A 264 -2.87 17.05 -10.27
CA ILE A 264 -4.14 16.83 -9.58
C ILE A 264 -4.95 15.77 -10.33
N ASP A 265 -5.67 14.92 -9.59
CA ASP A 265 -6.50 13.84 -10.15
C ASP A 265 -8.00 14.07 -9.95
N GLY A 266 -8.39 15.24 -9.45
CA GLY A 266 -9.76 15.60 -9.16
C GLY A 266 -9.90 16.86 -8.33
N ALA A 267 -11.04 17.00 -7.69
CA ALA A 267 -11.33 17.98 -6.66
C ALA A 267 -11.83 17.30 -5.39
N VAL A 268 -11.57 17.88 -4.23
CA VAL A 268 -12.12 17.42 -2.95
C VAL A 268 -13.14 18.42 -2.47
N LEU A 269 -14.34 17.95 -2.15
CA LEU A 269 -15.37 18.67 -1.44
C LEU A 269 -15.33 18.23 0.02
N ARG A 270 -15.39 19.19 0.94
CA ARG A 270 -15.42 18.93 2.38
C ARG A 270 -16.35 19.92 3.05
N LEU A 271 -17.11 19.49 4.06
CA LEU A 271 -17.88 20.41 4.89
C LEU A 271 -16.95 21.50 5.46
N ALA A 272 -17.35 22.75 5.29
CA ALA A 272 -16.55 23.90 5.70
C ALA A 272 -16.50 24.03 7.22
N ASP A 273 -17.63 23.79 7.88
CA ASP A 273 -17.77 23.79 9.33
C ASP A 273 -17.09 22.54 9.93
N ARG A 274 -16.19 22.76 10.89
CA ARG A 274 -15.39 21.70 11.53
C ARG A 274 -16.24 20.78 12.39
N ASP A 275 -17.18 21.35 13.11
CA ASP A 275 -18.04 20.60 14.03
C ASP A 275 -19.03 19.75 13.22
N ALA A 276 -19.61 20.30 12.16
CA ALA A 276 -20.43 19.56 11.21
C ALA A 276 -19.63 18.45 10.53
N TYR A 277 -18.37 18.70 10.15
CA TYR A 277 -17.48 17.68 9.57
C TYR A 277 -17.20 16.55 10.56
N ALA A 278 -16.89 16.88 11.81
CA ALA A 278 -16.65 15.91 12.87
C ALA A 278 -17.93 15.11 13.20
N ALA A 279 -19.09 15.80 13.32
CA ALA A 279 -20.38 15.19 13.59
C ALA A 279 -20.89 14.28 12.45
N ALA A 280 -20.52 14.57 11.20
CA ALA A 280 -20.84 13.71 10.05
C ALA A 280 -20.25 12.29 10.19
N GLY A 281 -19.16 12.14 10.94
CA GLY A 281 -18.52 10.87 11.21
C GLY A 281 -17.92 10.24 9.96
N THR A 282 -17.68 8.92 10.05
CA THR A 282 -17.02 8.16 8.99
C THR A 282 -17.87 6.97 8.55
N ARG A 283 -17.61 6.52 7.33
CA ARG A 283 -18.11 5.27 6.77
C ARG A 283 -16.91 4.36 6.58
N SER A 284 -16.95 3.08 6.86
CA SER A 284 -15.84 2.12 6.82
C SER A 284 -14.41 2.69 6.67
N ASN A 285 -14.08 3.31 5.54
CA ASN A 285 -12.74 3.82 5.21
C ASN A 285 -12.75 5.26 4.65
N SER A 286 -13.87 6.00 4.77
CA SER A 286 -13.99 7.37 4.26
C SER A 286 -14.83 8.26 5.19
N PRO A 287 -14.50 9.56 5.35
CA PRO A 287 -15.30 10.50 6.07
C PRO A 287 -16.60 10.77 5.29
N ARG A 288 -17.73 10.90 6.01
CA ARG A 288 -19.01 11.22 5.37
C ARG A 288 -19.10 12.67 4.92
N GLY A 289 -18.41 13.55 5.64
CA GLY A 289 -18.37 14.99 5.37
C GLY A 289 -17.41 15.40 4.26
N ALA A 290 -16.81 14.46 3.51
CA ALA A 290 -15.96 14.76 2.37
C ALA A 290 -16.22 13.82 1.19
N LEU A 291 -15.98 14.34 -0.02
CA LEU A 291 -16.19 13.65 -1.29
C LEU A 291 -15.04 13.99 -2.25
N ALA A 292 -14.48 13.01 -2.95
CA ALA A 292 -13.50 13.21 -4.01
C ALA A 292 -14.21 13.12 -5.37
N PHE A 293 -14.37 14.26 -6.02
CA PHE A 293 -14.80 14.29 -7.41
C PHE A 293 -13.60 13.99 -8.31
N LYS A 294 -13.66 12.87 -9.02
CA LYS A 294 -12.63 12.45 -9.97
C LYS A 294 -12.91 13.03 -11.33
N PHE A 295 -11.91 13.70 -11.90
CA PHE A 295 -12.00 14.15 -13.29
C PHE A 295 -12.11 12.95 -14.22
N ALA A 296 -12.68 13.17 -15.40
CA ALA A 296 -12.67 12.16 -16.44
C ALA A 296 -11.22 11.72 -16.71
N ALA A 297 -11.04 10.41 -16.83
CA ALA A 297 -9.71 9.87 -17.15
C ALA A 297 -9.20 10.56 -18.41
N GLU A 298 -7.96 11.05 -18.36
CA GLU A 298 -7.35 11.68 -19.52
C GLU A 298 -7.26 10.65 -20.67
N GLU A 299 -7.84 11.01 -21.79
CA GLU A 299 -7.74 10.24 -23.02
C GLU A 299 -6.75 10.89 -23.95
N LYS A 300 -5.86 10.11 -24.50
CA LYS A 300 -4.96 10.51 -25.57
C LYS A 300 -5.04 9.53 -26.72
N THR A 301 -4.81 10.04 -27.89
CA THR A 301 -4.75 9.23 -29.09
C THR A 301 -3.30 8.92 -29.45
N THR A 302 -3.07 7.68 -29.87
CA THR A 302 -1.75 7.24 -30.35
C THR A 302 -1.91 6.11 -31.36
N LEU A 303 -0.85 5.82 -32.11
CA LEU A 303 -0.82 4.71 -33.04
C LEU A 303 -0.62 3.38 -32.29
N LEU A 304 -1.44 2.38 -32.61
CA LEU A 304 -1.20 1.00 -32.22
C LEU A 304 -0.15 0.38 -33.15
N ALA A 305 1.10 0.42 -32.73
CA ALA A 305 2.22 -0.03 -33.55
C ALA A 305 2.26 -1.55 -33.72
N ASP A 306 1.97 -2.30 -32.65
CA ASP A 306 1.92 -3.77 -32.66
C ASP A 306 1.14 -4.32 -31.46
N VAL A 307 0.88 -5.63 -31.44
CA VAL A 307 0.29 -6.37 -30.33
C VAL A 307 1.14 -7.60 -30.01
N VAL A 308 1.56 -7.69 -28.75
CA VAL A 308 2.32 -8.82 -28.24
C VAL A 308 1.44 -9.60 -27.27
N TRP A 309 1.51 -10.92 -27.34
CA TRP A 309 0.78 -11.81 -26.44
C TRP A 309 1.68 -12.26 -25.30
N ASP A 310 1.38 -11.81 -24.07
CA ASP A 310 2.16 -12.11 -22.87
C ASP A 310 1.57 -13.28 -22.09
N VAL A 311 2.45 -14.09 -21.45
CA VAL A 311 2.06 -15.31 -20.72
C VAL A 311 2.17 -15.06 -19.22
N GLY A 312 1.04 -15.07 -18.53
CA GLY A 312 0.98 -14.91 -17.06
C GLY A 312 1.40 -16.16 -16.28
N LYS A 313 1.51 -16.02 -14.96
CA LYS A 313 1.92 -17.10 -14.03
C LYS A 313 1.04 -18.36 -14.07
N THR A 314 -0.22 -18.22 -14.43
CA THR A 314 -1.20 -19.31 -14.55
C THR A 314 -1.29 -19.87 -15.95
N GLY A 315 -0.45 -19.42 -16.89
CA GLY A 315 -0.51 -19.76 -18.29
C GLY A 315 -1.51 -18.94 -19.11
N LYS A 316 -2.29 -18.05 -18.49
CA LYS A 316 -3.20 -17.17 -19.22
C LYS A 316 -2.41 -16.27 -20.17
N ILE A 317 -2.82 -16.23 -21.43
CA ILE A 317 -2.18 -15.46 -22.49
C ILE A 317 -3.04 -14.21 -22.74
N VAL A 318 -2.45 -13.04 -22.57
CA VAL A 318 -3.14 -11.75 -22.66
C VAL A 318 -2.52 -10.86 -23.75
N PRO A 319 -3.34 -10.12 -24.52
CA PRO A 319 -2.84 -9.19 -25.52
C PRO A 319 -2.39 -7.88 -24.86
N VAL A 320 -1.20 -7.43 -25.22
CA VAL A 320 -0.61 -6.15 -24.81
C VAL A 320 -0.35 -5.30 -26.04
N ALA A 321 -0.98 -4.15 -26.11
CA ALA A 321 -0.74 -3.15 -27.16
C ALA A 321 0.65 -2.52 -27.00
N TRP A 322 1.41 -2.48 -28.07
CA TRP A 322 2.59 -1.64 -28.21
C TRP A 322 2.19 -0.38 -28.96
N LEU A 323 2.45 0.75 -28.35
CA LEU A 323 1.97 2.06 -28.78
C LEU A 323 3.15 2.95 -29.16
N GLU A 324 2.93 3.82 -30.14
CA GLU A 324 3.80 5.00 -30.25
C GLU A 324 3.75 5.76 -28.92
N PRO A 325 4.91 6.25 -28.41
CA PRO A 325 4.95 6.90 -27.09
C PRO A 325 3.95 8.04 -26.98
N VAL A 326 3.06 7.98 -25.99
CA VAL A 326 2.05 9.00 -25.74
C VAL A 326 2.06 9.43 -24.28
N PHE A 327 2.06 10.72 -24.04
CA PHE A 327 1.99 11.26 -22.69
C PHE A 327 0.53 11.34 -22.23
N VAL A 328 0.17 10.56 -21.19
CA VAL A 328 -1.19 10.51 -20.64
C VAL A 328 -1.14 10.27 -19.13
N GLY A 329 -1.90 11.05 -18.38
CA GLY A 329 -1.97 10.95 -16.91
C GLY A 329 -0.58 11.09 -16.25
N GLY A 330 0.23 12.08 -16.66
CA GLY A 330 1.51 12.38 -16.03
C GLY A 330 2.66 11.40 -16.36
N THR A 331 2.50 10.48 -17.34
CA THR A 331 3.56 9.54 -17.74
C THR A 331 3.53 9.23 -19.23
N THR A 332 4.68 8.86 -19.78
CA THR A 332 4.76 8.37 -21.16
C THR A 332 4.40 6.89 -21.21
N VAL A 333 3.34 6.57 -21.95
CA VAL A 333 2.81 5.22 -22.13
C VAL A 333 3.25 4.70 -23.48
N THR A 334 3.91 3.53 -23.48
CA THR A 334 4.33 2.77 -24.67
C THR A 334 3.66 1.40 -24.74
N LYS A 335 3.00 0.97 -23.66
CA LYS A 335 2.29 -0.31 -23.57
C LYS A 335 0.97 -0.13 -22.85
N ALA A 336 -0.10 -0.78 -23.35
CA ALA A 336 -1.42 -0.76 -22.74
C ALA A 336 -2.08 -2.14 -22.83
N THR A 337 -2.96 -2.48 -21.89
CA THR A 337 -3.71 -3.73 -21.99
C THR A 337 -4.84 -3.64 -23.00
N LEU A 338 -5.06 -4.71 -23.73
CA LEU A 338 -6.22 -4.95 -24.60
C LEU A 338 -7.25 -5.89 -23.96
N ALA A 339 -7.05 -6.22 -22.68
CA ALA A 339 -7.85 -7.11 -21.87
C ALA A 339 -7.87 -8.56 -22.41
N ASN A 340 -8.63 -8.84 -23.47
CA ASN A 340 -8.74 -10.16 -24.08
C ASN A 340 -9.17 -10.07 -25.55
N GLN A 341 -9.20 -11.22 -26.25
CA GLN A 341 -9.56 -11.28 -27.67
C GLN A 341 -11.01 -10.84 -27.97
N GLU A 342 -11.95 -11.01 -27.04
CA GLU A 342 -13.34 -10.58 -27.23
C GLU A 342 -13.45 -9.05 -27.26
N VAL A 343 -12.72 -8.36 -26.39
CA VAL A 343 -12.65 -6.90 -26.37
C VAL A 343 -12.05 -6.37 -27.66
N ILE A 344 -11.00 -7.01 -28.19
CA ILE A 344 -10.39 -6.65 -29.48
C ILE A 344 -11.44 -6.78 -30.61
N ARG A 345 -12.15 -7.90 -30.67
CA ARG A 345 -13.18 -8.13 -31.70
C ARG A 345 -14.39 -7.19 -31.55
N ALA A 346 -14.89 -7.02 -30.32
CA ALA A 346 -16.06 -6.18 -30.06
C ALA A 346 -15.81 -4.71 -30.39
N ARG A 347 -14.56 -4.24 -30.29
CA ARG A 347 -14.15 -2.88 -30.59
C ARG A 347 -13.51 -2.74 -31.98
N ASP A 348 -13.42 -3.81 -32.74
CA ASP A 348 -12.81 -3.88 -34.07
C ASP A 348 -11.42 -3.23 -34.11
N ILE A 349 -10.55 -3.56 -33.13
CA ILE A 349 -9.21 -2.95 -33.00
C ILE A 349 -8.23 -3.70 -33.91
N LYS A 350 -7.46 -2.97 -34.71
CA LYS A 350 -6.43 -3.50 -35.62
C LYS A 350 -5.08 -2.85 -35.36
N VAL A 351 -4.01 -3.55 -35.64
CA VAL A 351 -2.67 -2.97 -35.64
C VAL A 351 -2.59 -1.94 -36.77
N GLY A 352 -2.11 -0.76 -36.47
CA GLY A 352 -2.11 0.39 -37.37
C GLY A 352 -3.25 1.38 -37.10
N ASP A 353 -4.21 1.06 -36.23
CA ASP A 353 -5.27 1.99 -35.84
C ASP A 353 -4.73 3.13 -34.97
N THR A 354 -5.31 4.31 -35.12
CA THR A 354 -5.23 5.35 -34.11
C THR A 354 -6.20 5.00 -32.98
N VAL A 355 -5.66 4.70 -31.81
CA VAL A 355 -6.42 4.24 -30.64
C VAL A 355 -6.50 5.29 -29.54
N LEU A 356 -7.59 5.23 -28.76
CA LEU A 356 -7.79 5.99 -27.55
C LEU A 356 -7.16 5.23 -26.37
N VAL A 357 -6.24 5.85 -25.67
CA VAL A 357 -5.56 5.29 -24.50
C VAL A 357 -6.01 6.05 -23.26
N ARG A 358 -6.41 5.29 -22.23
CA ARG A 358 -6.78 5.77 -20.89
C ARG A 358 -5.93 5.06 -19.84
N ARG A 359 -5.86 5.65 -18.64
CA ARG A 359 -5.31 4.98 -17.46
C ARG A 359 -6.42 4.66 -16.48
N ALA A 360 -6.66 3.36 -16.21
CA ALA A 360 -7.64 2.92 -15.22
C ALA A 360 -7.14 3.24 -13.80
N GLY A 361 -7.91 4.04 -13.05
CA GLY A 361 -7.55 4.46 -11.68
C GLY A 361 -6.22 5.18 -11.60
N ASP A 362 -5.83 5.87 -12.65
CA ASP A 362 -4.54 6.55 -12.83
C ASP A 362 -3.28 5.65 -12.74
N VAL A 363 -3.44 4.34 -12.88
CA VAL A 363 -2.33 3.39 -12.75
C VAL A 363 -2.09 2.55 -14.00
N ILE A 364 -3.10 1.84 -14.50
CA ILE A 364 -2.93 0.84 -15.57
C ILE A 364 -3.43 1.41 -16.91
N PRO A 365 -2.53 1.58 -17.91
CA PRO A 365 -2.94 1.99 -19.24
C PRO A 365 -3.76 0.89 -19.94
N PHE A 366 -4.84 1.30 -20.61
CA PHE A 366 -5.64 0.40 -21.45
C PHE A 366 -6.13 1.09 -22.72
N VAL A 367 -6.36 0.30 -23.77
CA VAL A 367 -6.92 0.77 -25.03
C VAL A 367 -8.44 0.83 -24.89
N ALA A 368 -8.99 2.05 -24.91
CA ALA A 368 -10.43 2.28 -24.77
C ALA A 368 -11.19 1.96 -26.06
N GLY A 369 -10.56 2.12 -27.22
CA GLY A 369 -11.17 1.82 -28.54
C GLY A 369 -10.40 2.47 -29.67
N VAL A 370 -10.93 2.35 -30.87
CA VAL A 370 -10.43 3.02 -32.08
C VAL A 370 -11.02 4.42 -32.15
N LEU A 371 -10.21 5.41 -32.48
CA LEU A 371 -10.66 6.81 -32.56
C LEU A 371 -11.68 7.00 -33.69
N ASP A 372 -11.38 6.50 -34.89
CA ASP A 372 -12.23 6.63 -36.08
C ASP A 372 -11.87 5.53 -37.10
N ALA A 373 -12.63 4.46 -37.10
CA ALA A 373 -12.41 3.34 -38.01
C ALA A 373 -12.65 3.71 -39.49
N SER A 374 -13.38 4.80 -39.79
CA SER A 374 -13.62 5.26 -41.15
C SER A 374 -12.35 5.86 -41.81
N LYS A 375 -11.35 6.20 -41.01
CA LYS A 375 -10.07 6.75 -41.47
C LYS A 375 -9.01 5.70 -41.78
N ARG A 376 -9.37 4.42 -41.69
CA ARG A 376 -8.47 3.34 -42.06
C ARG A 376 -8.07 3.41 -43.52
N THR A 377 -6.81 3.14 -43.79
CA THR A 377 -6.21 3.23 -45.13
C THR A 377 -6.24 1.88 -45.88
N GLY A 378 -6.58 0.80 -45.19
CA GLY A 378 -6.48 -0.57 -45.69
C GLY A 378 -5.11 -1.22 -45.45
N ALA A 379 -4.19 -0.48 -44.77
CA ALA A 379 -2.90 -1.02 -44.34
C ALA A 379 -2.95 -1.64 -42.93
N GLU A 380 -4.07 -1.46 -42.22
CA GLU A 380 -4.27 -1.97 -40.87
C GLU A 380 -4.38 -3.51 -40.88
N ARG A 381 -3.75 -4.14 -39.90
CA ARG A 381 -3.67 -5.60 -39.81
C ARG A 381 -4.56 -6.14 -38.69
N GLU A 382 -5.27 -7.24 -38.99
CA GLU A 382 -6.04 -7.98 -37.96
C GLU A 382 -5.11 -8.47 -36.85
N ILE A 383 -5.59 -8.38 -35.59
CA ILE A 383 -4.92 -8.95 -34.44
C ILE A 383 -5.31 -10.41 -34.34
N VAL A 384 -4.40 -11.29 -34.74
CA VAL A 384 -4.64 -12.74 -34.74
C VAL A 384 -4.20 -13.34 -33.42
N PRO A 385 -5.08 -14.03 -32.68
CA PRO A 385 -4.70 -14.76 -31.47
C PRO A 385 -3.70 -15.90 -31.81
N PRO A 386 -2.69 -16.14 -30.95
CA PRO A 386 -1.73 -17.19 -31.19
C PRO A 386 -2.37 -18.58 -31.04
N THR A 387 -2.01 -19.50 -31.91
CA THR A 387 -2.37 -20.92 -31.83
C THR A 387 -1.36 -21.73 -31.02
N VAL A 388 -0.17 -21.17 -30.83
CA VAL A 388 0.91 -21.72 -30.00
C VAL A 388 1.38 -20.69 -28.98
N CYS A 389 1.84 -21.16 -27.84
CA CYS A 389 2.37 -20.30 -26.79
C CYS A 389 3.58 -19.50 -27.30
N PRO A 390 3.58 -18.16 -27.17
CA PRO A 390 4.67 -17.32 -27.65
C PRO A 390 6.01 -17.56 -26.94
N SER A 391 5.99 -18.21 -25.77
CA SER A 391 7.20 -18.50 -25.00
C SER A 391 7.75 -19.90 -25.23
N CYS A 392 6.90 -20.93 -25.24
CA CYS A 392 7.35 -22.32 -25.30
C CYS A 392 6.95 -23.07 -26.57
N GLY A 393 6.20 -22.46 -27.50
CA GLY A 393 5.78 -23.06 -28.75
C GLY A 393 4.73 -24.18 -28.66
N GLN A 394 4.32 -24.57 -27.46
CA GLN A 394 3.27 -25.60 -27.29
C GLN A 394 1.89 -25.07 -27.67
N PRO A 395 0.98 -25.94 -28.17
CA PRO A 395 -0.40 -25.53 -28.48
C PRO A 395 -1.08 -24.82 -27.30
N VAL A 396 -1.85 -23.77 -27.60
CA VAL A 396 -2.69 -23.10 -26.61
C VAL A 396 -4.08 -23.70 -26.57
N THR A 397 -4.76 -23.57 -25.42
CA THR A 397 -6.13 -24.02 -25.23
C THR A 397 -7.03 -22.84 -24.89
N GLU A 398 -8.25 -22.85 -25.43
CA GLU A 398 -9.29 -21.90 -25.02
C GLU A 398 -10.02 -22.43 -23.78
N GLN A 399 -10.25 -21.57 -22.80
CA GLN A 399 -10.99 -21.91 -21.57
C GLN A 399 -12.02 -20.83 -21.22
N GLY A 400 -13.13 -21.27 -20.63
CA GLY A 400 -14.22 -20.40 -20.20
C GLY A 400 -15.09 -19.86 -21.34
N ASN A 401 -16.14 -19.12 -20.95
CA ASN A 401 -17.09 -18.52 -21.89
C ASN A 401 -16.49 -17.36 -22.72
N SER A 402 -15.46 -16.70 -22.18
CA SER A 402 -14.73 -15.59 -22.82
C SER A 402 -13.61 -16.05 -23.75
N ARG A 403 -13.52 -17.36 -24.04
CA ARG A 403 -12.48 -17.95 -24.90
C ARG A 403 -11.06 -17.46 -24.56
N GLU A 404 -10.76 -17.41 -23.29
CA GLU A 404 -9.43 -17.02 -22.82
C GLU A 404 -8.39 -18.06 -23.21
N LEU A 405 -7.22 -17.59 -23.67
CA LEU A 405 -6.15 -18.45 -24.13
C LEU A 405 -5.24 -18.85 -22.97
N PHE A 406 -4.86 -20.13 -22.91
CA PHE A 406 -3.98 -20.67 -21.90
C PHE A 406 -2.88 -21.54 -22.50
N CYS A 407 -1.66 -21.35 -22.02
CA CYS A 407 -0.57 -22.29 -22.16
C CYS A 407 -0.64 -23.30 -21.00
N THR A 408 -0.90 -24.57 -21.32
CA THR A 408 -1.01 -25.65 -20.32
C THR A 408 0.34 -26.30 -19.98
N ASN A 409 1.43 -25.89 -20.64
CA ASN A 409 2.76 -26.38 -20.36
C ASN A 409 3.29 -25.83 -19.03
N VAL A 410 3.32 -26.65 -18.00
CA VAL A 410 3.82 -26.29 -16.66
C VAL A 410 5.30 -25.91 -16.62
N SER A 411 6.07 -26.37 -17.62
CA SER A 411 7.49 -26.03 -17.77
C SER A 411 7.73 -24.88 -18.75
N CYS A 412 6.70 -24.10 -19.06
CA CYS A 412 6.82 -22.93 -19.92
C CYS A 412 7.76 -21.88 -19.26
N PRO A 413 8.82 -21.40 -19.93
CA PRO A 413 9.78 -20.47 -19.35
C PRO A 413 9.13 -19.21 -18.80
N ALA A 414 8.19 -18.59 -19.54
CA ALA A 414 7.49 -17.40 -19.07
C ALA A 414 6.66 -17.68 -17.80
N GLN A 415 5.99 -18.82 -17.71
CA GLN A 415 5.24 -19.21 -16.51
C GLN A 415 6.17 -19.45 -15.33
N THR A 416 7.32 -20.09 -15.57
CA THR A 416 8.34 -20.37 -14.55
C THR A 416 8.84 -19.07 -13.93
N VAL A 417 9.30 -18.12 -14.74
CA VAL A 417 9.74 -16.80 -14.27
C VAL A 417 8.66 -16.07 -13.47
N ARG A 418 7.42 -16.05 -14.00
CA ARG A 418 6.30 -15.37 -13.31
C ARG A 418 5.92 -16.03 -11.98
N ARG A 419 6.04 -17.37 -11.88
CA ARG A 419 5.82 -18.10 -10.62
C ARG A 419 6.94 -17.83 -9.61
N LEU A 420 8.19 -17.77 -10.05
CA LEU A 420 9.34 -17.41 -9.19
C LEU A 420 9.20 -15.98 -8.64
N ILE A 421 8.84 -15.01 -9.48
CA ILE A 421 8.55 -13.64 -9.05
C ILE A 421 7.40 -13.62 -8.04
N HIS A 422 6.37 -14.43 -8.28
CA HIS A 422 5.25 -14.51 -7.36
C HIS A 422 5.61 -15.16 -6.03
N TRP A 423 6.44 -16.22 -6.04
CA TRP A 423 6.97 -16.84 -4.83
C TRP A 423 7.77 -15.83 -3.99
N ALA A 424 8.65 -15.05 -4.62
CA ALA A 424 9.47 -14.05 -3.94
C ALA A 424 8.66 -12.83 -3.44
N SER A 425 7.40 -12.67 -3.88
CA SER A 425 6.60 -11.49 -3.54
C SER A 425 6.25 -11.41 -2.06
N ARG A 426 5.91 -10.19 -1.60
CA ARG A 426 5.51 -9.90 -0.21
C ARG A 426 4.33 -10.75 0.28
N ALA A 427 3.43 -11.15 -0.62
CA ALA A 427 2.28 -11.99 -0.27
C ALA A 427 2.63 -13.45 -0.05
N ALA A 428 3.80 -13.89 -0.48
CA ALA A 428 4.28 -15.27 -0.39
C ALA A 428 5.55 -15.36 0.49
N ALA A 429 6.71 -15.72 -0.05
CA ALA A 429 7.93 -15.90 0.75
C ALA A 429 8.55 -14.57 1.22
N ASP A 430 8.20 -13.43 0.61
CA ASP A 430 8.68 -12.08 0.99
C ASP A 430 10.20 -11.91 0.90
N ILE A 431 10.78 -12.35 -0.22
CA ILE A 431 12.21 -12.19 -0.53
C ILE A 431 12.38 -10.80 -1.16
N ASP A 432 12.55 -9.77 -0.35
CA ASP A 432 12.51 -8.37 -0.79
C ASP A 432 13.78 -7.87 -1.49
N ALA A 433 14.92 -8.55 -1.27
CA ALA A 433 16.22 -8.14 -1.83
C ALA A 433 16.43 -8.60 -3.28
N ILE A 434 15.61 -9.50 -3.83
CA ILE A 434 15.72 -10.00 -5.20
C ILE A 434 14.55 -9.54 -6.03
N GLY A 435 14.75 -8.51 -6.87
CA GLY A 435 13.73 -7.99 -7.77
C GLY A 435 13.51 -8.88 -9.01
N GLY A 436 12.36 -8.65 -9.70
CA GLY A 436 11.97 -9.45 -10.87
C GLY A 436 13.03 -9.54 -11.97
N VAL A 437 13.77 -8.47 -12.23
CA VAL A 437 14.87 -8.45 -13.21
C VAL A 437 15.98 -9.46 -12.87
N TRP A 438 16.33 -9.59 -11.58
CA TRP A 438 17.31 -10.56 -11.15
C TRP A 438 16.78 -11.99 -11.21
N ILE A 439 15.51 -12.18 -10.87
CA ILE A 439 14.85 -13.50 -10.99
C ILE A 439 14.83 -13.95 -12.46
N GLU A 440 14.51 -13.04 -13.38
CA GLU A 440 14.55 -13.31 -14.83
C GLU A 440 15.97 -13.75 -15.28
N ARG A 441 16.99 -12.99 -14.92
CA ARG A 441 18.39 -13.30 -15.28
C ARG A 441 18.89 -14.62 -14.70
N LEU A 442 18.56 -14.91 -13.44
CA LEU A 442 18.91 -16.17 -12.78
C LEU A 442 18.16 -17.36 -13.40
N ALA A 443 16.91 -17.16 -13.81
CA ALA A 443 16.13 -18.18 -14.52
C ALA A 443 16.65 -18.41 -15.95
N GLU A 444 17.02 -17.35 -16.68
CA GLU A 444 17.65 -17.47 -18.00
C GLU A 444 19.00 -18.21 -17.94
N ALA A 445 19.74 -18.03 -16.85
CA ALA A 445 20.99 -18.76 -16.59
C ALA A 445 20.76 -20.21 -16.10
N GLY A 446 19.52 -20.68 -15.96
CA GLY A 446 19.17 -22.02 -15.48
C GLY A 446 19.49 -22.26 -14.00
N ILE A 447 19.62 -21.18 -13.21
CA ILE A 447 19.93 -21.25 -11.77
C ILE A 447 18.65 -21.31 -10.94
N LEU A 448 17.61 -20.59 -11.37
CA LEU A 448 16.27 -20.62 -10.75
C LEU A 448 15.26 -21.25 -11.72
N GLU A 449 14.78 -22.43 -11.42
CA GLU A 449 13.73 -23.11 -12.18
C GLU A 449 12.46 -23.28 -11.34
N ARG A 450 12.60 -23.26 -10.01
CA ARG A 450 11.52 -23.51 -9.05
C ARG A 450 11.74 -22.78 -7.72
N PRO A 451 10.71 -22.66 -6.88
CA PRO A 451 10.81 -21.96 -5.58
C PRO A 451 11.91 -22.47 -4.66
N SER A 452 12.17 -23.79 -4.61
CA SER A 452 13.22 -24.37 -3.77
C SER A 452 14.63 -23.93 -4.14
N ASP A 453 14.85 -23.52 -5.40
CA ASP A 453 16.18 -23.14 -5.88
C ASP A 453 16.68 -21.83 -5.25
N PHE A 454 15.76 -20.92 -4.82
CA PHE A 454 16.17 -19.72 -4.08
C PHE A 454 17.04 -20.07 -2.87
N TYR A 455 16.67 -21.12 -2.14
CA TYR A 455 17.30 -21.52 -0.87
C TYR A 455 18.60 -22.31 -1.04
N THR A 456 19.02 -22.54 -2.29
CA THR A 456 20.30 -23.14 -2.64
C THR A 456 21.29 -22.14 -3.23
N LEU A 457 20.87 -20.87 -3.40
CA LEU A 457 21.75 -19.80 -3.86
C LEU A 457 22.85 -19.53 -2.83
N THR A 458 24.06 -19.27 -3.33
CA THR A 458 25.21 -18.85 -2.52
C THR A 458 25.74 -17.50 -2.96
N THR A 459 26.45 -16.82 -2.07
CA THR A 459 27.12 -15.55 -2.36
C THR A 459 28.03 -15.65 -3.56
N GLU A 460 28.84 -16.72 -3.64
CA GLU A 460 29.80 -16.96 -4.73
C GLU A 460 29.08 -17.05 -6.07
N ARG A 461 27.93 -17.75 -6.10
CA ARG A 461 27.14 -17.91 -7.33
C ARG A 461 26.52 -16.59 -7.79
N LEU A 462 26.07 -15.73 -6.87
CA LEU A 462 25.55 -14.42 -7.18
C LEU A 462 26.63 -13.46 -7.69
N LEU A 463 27.86 -13.57 -7.18
CA LEU A 463 28.99 -12.74 -7.62
C LEU A 463 29.49 -13.03 -9.05
N GLU A 464 29.04 -14.15 -9.66
CA GLU A 464 29.32 -14.42 -11.08
C GLU A 464 28.55 -13.46 -12.03
N PHE A 465 27.56 -12.74 -11.51
CA PHE A 465 26.74 -11.81 -12.32
C PHE A 465 27.26 -10.38 -12.23
N ASP A 466 27.40 -9.76 -13.41
CA ASP A 466 27.74 -8.33 -13.50
C ASP A 466 26.75 -7.47 -12.70
N ARG A 467 27.26 -6.48 -11.99
CA ARG A 467 26.51 -5.52 -11.15
C ARG A 467 25.98 -6.10 -9.84
N ILE A 468 26.37 -7.28 -9.42
CA ILE A 468 26.20 -7.78 -8.05
C ILE A 468 27.54 -7.68 -7.34
N GLY A 469 27.64 -6.82 -6.33
CA GLY A 469 28.79 -6.75 -5.42
C GLY A 469 28.54 -7.54 -4.15
N GLU A 470 29.59 -7.77 -3.33
CA GLU A 470 29.54 -8.54 -2.08
C GLU A 470 28.39 -8.14 -1.15
N VAL A 471 28.20 -6.82 -0.93
CA VAL A 471 27.13 -6.30 -0.07
C VAL A 471 25.75 -6.65 -0.62
N SER A 472 25.56 -6.56 -1.95
CA SER A 472 24.27 -6.88 -2.57
C SER A 472 24.01 -8.39 -2.52
N ALA A 473 25.02 -9.22 -2.79
CA ALA A 473 24.92 -10.67 -2.73
C ALA A 473 24.60 -11.14 -1.30
N ALA A 474 25.32 -10.64 -0.30
CA ALA A 474 25.06 -10.95 1.12
C ALA A 474 23.61 -10.58 1.52
N ARG A 475 23.16 -9.38 1.16
CA ARG A 475 21.78 -8.93 1.43
C ARG A 475 20.72 -9.82 0.76
N MET A 476 21.00 -10.30 -0.45
CA MET A 476 20.08 -11.24 -1.15
C MET A 476 20.00 -12.56 -0.39
N ILE A 477 21.12 -13.13 0.05
CA ILE A 477 21.15 -14.37 0.84
C ILE A 477 20.46 -14.19 2.19
N ASP A 478 20.74 -13.11 2.91
CA ASP A 478 20.08 -12.82 4.19
C ASP A 478 18.54 -12.73 4.03
N SER A 479 18.06 -12.10 2.96
CA SER A 479 16.62 -12.00 2.67
C SER A 479 16.01 -13.38 2.34
N ILE A 480 16.72 -14.23 1.62
CA ILE A 480 16.29 -15.61 1.34
C ILE A 480 16.23 -16.41 2.64
N ASP A 481 17.26 -16.36 3.47
CA ASP A 481 17.32 -17.11 4.72
C ASP A 481 16.22 -16.65 5.72
N ALA A 482 15.98 -15.35 5.81
CA ALA A 482 14.89 -14.79 6.60
C ALA A 482 13.50 -15.28 6.14
N SER A 483 13.37 -15.61 4.85
CA SER A 483 12.11 -16.09 4.26
C SER A 483 11.80 -17.58 4.51
N ARG A 484 12.70 -18.36 5.13
CA ARG A 484 12.51 -19.83 5.34
C ARG A 484 11.27 -20.18 6.16
N GLN A 485 10.74 -19.26 6.96
CA GLN A 485 9.51 -19.44 7.74
C GLN A 485 8.27 -18.99 6.95
N VAL A 486 8.03 -19.57 5.77
CA VAL A 486 6.92 -19.20 4.89
C VAL A 486 5.58 -19.53 5.52
N GLY A 487 5.42 -20.73 6.04
CA GLY A 487 4.17 -21.22 6.60
C GLY A 487 3.13 -21.65 5.55
N LEU A 488 2.11 -22.40 5.99
CA LEU A 488 1.05 -22.96 5.14
C LEU A 488 0.36 -21.88 4.28
N ARG A 489 -0.06 -20.81 4.91
CA ARG A 489 -0.85 -19.75 4.28
C ARG A 489 -0.10 -19.08 3.13
N ARG A 490 1.12 -18.62 3.39
CA ARG A 490 1.94 -17.92 2.41
C ARG A 490 2.45 -18.86 1.33
N ALA A 491 2.76 -20.13 1.66
CA ALA A 491 3.15 -21.14 0.70
C ALA A 491 2.00 -21.48 -0.27
N LEU A 492 0.77 -21.61 0.22
CA LEU A 492 -0.41 -21.86 -0.60
C LEU A 492 -0.63 -20.75 -1.64
N ILE A 493 -0.43 -19.49 -1.21
CA ILE A 493 -0.50 -18.32 -2.11
C ILE A 493 0.69 -18.34 -3.08
N GLY A 494 1.91 -18.53 -2.58
CA GLY A 494 3.15 -18.47 -3.35
C GLY A 494 3.26 -19.53 -4.45
N LEU A 495 2.70 -20.72 -4.22
CA LEU A 495 2.61 -21.78 -5.21
C LEU A 495 1.54 -21.54 -6.28
N ALA A 496 0.79 -20.42 -6.16
CA ALA A 496 -0.20 -19.96 -7.13
C ALA A 496 -1.27 -21.01 -7.49
N ILE A 497 -1.74 -21.76 -6.49
CA ILE A 497 -2.77 -22.79 -6.69
C ILE A 497 -4.09 -22.10 -7.06
N PRO A 498 -4.72 -22.47 -8.18
CA PRO A 498 -5.98 -21.88 -8.60
C PRO A 498 -7.06 -22.03 -7.54
N MET A 499 -7.90 -21.01 -7.36
CA MET A 499 -8.99 -20.94 -6.38
C MET A 499 -8.56 -20.98 -4.91
N ALA A 500 -7.27 -21.18 -4.62
CA ALA A 500 -6.74 -21.07 -3.26
C ALA A 500 -6.48 -19.59 -2.92
N SER A 501 -7.20 -19.08 -1.94
CA SER A 501 -7.09 -17.72 -1.43
C SER A 501 -6.55 -17.72 0.01
N ASP A 502 -6.25 -16.52 0.49
CA ASP A 502 -5.93 -16.28 1.89
C ASP A 502 -6.98 -16.86 2.85
N GLY A 503 -8.27 -16.67 2.53
CA GLY A 503 -9.38 -17.25 3.26
C GLY A 503 -9.40 -18.78 3.24
N THR A 504 -9.00 -19.40 2.12
CA THR A 504 -8.90 -20.86 2.00
C THR A 504 -7.84 -21.41 2.95
N ALA A 505 -6.66 -20.79 3.01
CA ALA A 505 -5.59 -21.18 3.92
C ALA A 505 -5.99 -21.07 5.39
N ALA A 506 -6.67 -19.97 5.76
CA ALA A 506 -7.16 -19.78 7.13
C ALA A 506 -8.21 -20.84 7.54
N ARG A 507 -9.08 -21.27 6.61
CA ARG A 507 -10.06 -22.34 6.86
C ARG A 507 -9.39 -23.69 7.07
N LEU A 508 -8.41 -24.02 6.24
CA LEU A 508 -7.63 -25.25 6.37
C LEU A 508 -6.92 -25.32 7.74
N ALA A 509 -6.26 -24.23 8.15
CA ALA A 509 -5.61 -24.15 9.46
C ALA A 509 -6.61 -24.34 10.62
N ARG A 510 -7.79 -23.71 10.55
CA ARG A 510 -8.88 -23.88 11.55
C ARG A 510 -9.44 -25.31 11.57
N ALA A 511 -9.47 -25.99 10.43
CA ALA A 511 -9.91 -27.37 10.34
C ALA A 511 -8.88 -28.39 10.85
N GLY A 512 -7.74 -27.91 11.40
CA GLY A 512 -6.73 -28.73 12.03
C GLY A 512 -5.66 -29.27 11.08
N PHE A 513 -5.53 -28.74 9.86
CA PHE A 513 -4.38 -29.05 9.02
C PHE A 513 -3.14 -28.33 9.58
N GLY A 514 -2.12 -29.08 9.97
CA GLY A 514 -0.90 -28.57 10.59
C GLY A 514 0.16 -28.11 9.60
N SER A 515 0.08 -28.55 8.34
CA SER A 515 1.05 -28.19 7.30
C SER A 515 0.44 -28.26 5.90
N LEU A 516 1.14 -27.70 4.91
CA LEU A 516 0.70 -27.78 3.52
C LEU A 516 0.83 -29.21 2.96
N GLU A 517 1.76 -30.01 3.48
CA GLU A 517 1.89 -31.42 3.14
C GLU A 517 0.67 -32.24 3.58
N GLU A 518 0.15 -31.98 4.80
CA GLU A 518 -1.09 -32.62 5.24
C GLU A 518 -2.27 -32.28 4.33
N VAL A 519 -2.35 -31.06 3.83
CA VAL A 519 -3.35 -30.66 2.84
C VAL A 519 -3.14 -31.41 1.52
N ALA A 520 -1.88 -31.59 1.08
CA ALA A 520 -1.53 -32.32 -0.13
C ALA A 520 -1.83 -33.82 -0.04
N GLU A 521 -1.83 -34.38 1.17
CA GLU A 521 -2.16 -35.78 1.45
C GLU A 521 -3.65 -36.00 1.67
N ALA A 522 -4.41 -34.95 1.93
CA ALA A 522 -5.84 -35.04 2.15
C ALA A 522 -6.57 -35.39 0.83
N GLY A 523 -7.49 -36.33 0.92
CA GLY A 523 -8.42 -36.60 -0.16
C GLY A 523 -9.47 -35.50 -0.29
N GLU A 524 -10.15 -35.48 -1.47
CA GLU A 524 -11.19 -34.49 -1.76
C GLU A 524 -12.30 -34.48 -0.70
N GLU A 525 -12.72 -35.64 -0.20
CA GLU A 525 -13.76 -35.78 0.82
C GLU A 525 -13.39 -35.04 2.12
N ARG A 526 -12.13 -35.16 2.58
CA ARG A 526 -11.65 -34.47 3.80
C ARG A 526 -11.60 -32.95 3.61
N LEU A 527 -11.25 -32.49 2.39
CA LEU A 527 -11.20 -31.07 2.08
C LEU A 527 -12.60 -30.45 1.93
N VAL A 528 -13.56 -31.17 1.33
CA VAL A 528 -14.97 -30.72 1.22
C VAL A 528 -15.64 -30.66 2.60
N ALA A 529 -15.22 -31.46 3.57
CA ALA A 529 -15.72 -31.39 4.94
C ALA A 529 -15.33 -30.10 5.69
N VAL A 530 -14.35 -29.33 5.16
CA VAL A 530 -13.97 -28.02 5.70
C VAL A 530 -15.03 -26.98 5.33
N GLU A 531 -15.51 -26.23 6.31
CA GLU A 531 -16.50 -25.18 6.11
C GLU A 531 -16.08 -24.18 5.00
N ASP A 532 -17.00 -23.87 4.09
CA ASP A 532 -16.77 -22.98 2.94
C ASP A 532 -15.69 -23.45 1.93
N ILE A 533 -15.28 -24.71 1.95
CA ILE A 533 -14.48 -25.31 0.89
C ILE A 533 -15.41 -26.22 0.05
N GLY A 534 -15.86 -25.68 -1.08
CA GLY A 534 -16.71 -26.42 -2.00
C GLY A 534 -15.93 -27.44 -2.87
N PRO A 535 -16.63 -28.39 -3.54
CA PRO A 535 -16.01 -29.44 -4.34
C PRO A 535 -15.02 -28.93 -5.39
N LYS A 536 -15.29 -27.78 -6.02
CA LYS A 536 -14.39 -27.18 -7.03
C LYS A 536 -13.05 -26.73 -6.43
N VAL A 537 -13.06 -26.17 -5.22
CA VAL A 537 -11.86 -25.74 -4.52
C VAL A 537 -11.08 -26.97 -4.04
N ALA A 538 -11.77 -27.95 -3.48
CA ALA A 538 -11.16 -29.20 -3.02
C ALA A 538 -10.49 -29.96 -4.18
N ALA A 539 -11.18 -30.13 -5.31
CA ALA A 539 -10.62 -30.77 -6.50
C ALA A 539 -9.38 -30.02 -7.01
N SER A 540 -9.42 -28.67 -7.05
CA SER A 540 -8.28 -27.85 -7.46
C SER A 540 -7.08 -28.03 -6.51
N LEU A 541 -7.31 -28.06 -5.20
CA LEU A 541 -6.26 -28.29 -4.22
C LEU A 541 -5.62 -29.68 -4.40
N VAL A 542 -6.43 -30.74 -4.52
CA VAL A 542 -5.93 -32.12 -4.70
C VAL A 542 -5.11 -32.23 -5.98
N GLU A 543 -5.65 -31.78 -7.11
CA GLU A 543 -4.96 -31.84 -8.41
C GLU A 543 -3.60 -31.13 -8.37
N HIS A 544 -3.58 -29.88 -7.91
CA HIS A 544 -2.38 -29.06 -7.97
C HIS A 544 -1.33 -29.45 -6.91
N LEU A 545 -1.75 -29.77 -5.68
CA LEU A 545 -0.81 -30.19 -4.62
C LEU A 545 -0.22 -31.58 -4.90
N THR A 546 -0.99 -32.50 -5.49
CA THR A 546 -0.45 -33.80 -5.93
C THR A 546 0.67 -33.60 -6.95
N ARG A 547 0.49 -32.71 -7.91
CA ARG A 547 1.51 -32.37 -8.90
C ARG A 547 2.71 -31.64 -8.30
N LEU A 548 2.50 -30.83 -7.26
CA LEU A 548 3.54 -30.06 -6.57
C LEU A 548 4.25 -30.84 -5.46
N ARG A 549 3.83 -32.07 -5.12
CA ARG A 549 4.44 -32.87 -4.06
C ARG A 549 5.96 -32.93 -4.13
N PRO A 550 6.61 -33.17 -5.30
CA PRO A 550 8.07 -33.17 -5.37
C PRO A 550 8.70 -31.82 -5.04
N GLU A 551 7.97 -30.71 -5.24
CA GLU A 551 8.45 -29.37 -4.88
C GLU A 551 8.28 -29.09 -3.38
N LEU A 552 7.19 -29.56 -2.76
CA LEU A 552 7.02 -29.47 -1.32
C LEU A 552 8.12 -30.23 -0.57
N GLU A 553 8.46 -31.44 -1.05
CA GLU A 553 9.57 -32.24 -0.50
C GLU A 553 10.92 -31.51 -0.62
N ARG A 554 11.18 -30.87 -1.77
CA ARG A 554 12.41 -30.07 -1.97
C ARG A 554 12.45 -28.83 -1.07
N LEU A 555 11.35 -28.09 -0.95
CA LEU A 555 11.25 -26.94 -0.05
C LEU A 555 11.57 -27.35 1.40
N ARG A 556 11.02 -28.49 1.86
CA ARG A 556 11.36 -29.05 3.16
C ARG A 556 12.84 -29.39 3.28
N ALA A 557 13.38 -30.09 2.27
CA ALA A 557 14.78 -30.52 2.29
C ALA A 557 15.77 -29.34 2.37
N VAL A 558 15.41 -28.20 1.80
CA VAL A 558 16.21 -26.97 1.91
C VAL A 558 15.86 -26.12 3.15
N GLY A 559 15.04 -26.64 4.08
CA GLY A 559 14.76 -26.00 5.37
C GLY A 559 13.65 -24.95 5.36
N VAL A 560 12.76 -24.97 4.36
CA VAL A 560 11.58 -24.09 4.33
C VAL A 560 10.45 -24.70 5.14
N SER A 561 9.94 -23.99 6.12
CA SER A 561 8.76 -24.40 6.89
C SER A 561 7.48 -24.10 6.10
N LEU A 562 6.66 -25.14 5.93
CA LEU A 562 5.34 -25.10 5.33
C LEU A 562 4.23 -25.36 6.39
N ASP A 563 4.60 -25.32 7.67
CA ASP A 563 3.71 -25.57 8.80
C ASP A 563 2.81 -24.37 9.05
N VAL A 564 1.65 -24.62 9.67
CA VAL A 564 0.77 -23.57 10.16
C VAL A 564 1.51 -22.72 11.20
N ARG A 565 1.50 -21.42 11.01
CA ARG A 565 2.08 -20.47 11.96
C ARG A 565 1.06 -20.09 13.03
N ALA A 566 1.54 -19.70 14.20
CA ALA A 566 0.68 -19.23 15.29
C ALA A 566 -0.26 -18.08 14.88
N GLU A 567 0.19 -17.24 13.93
CA GLU A 567 -0.61 -16.13 13.38
C GLU A 567 -1.75 -16.59 12.44
N ASP A 568 -1.68 -17.82 11.91
CA ASP A 568 -2.69 -18.42 11.03
C ASP A 568 -3.81 -19.10 11.81
N LEU A 569 -3.54 -19.42 13.08
CA LEU A 569 -4.51 -20.05 13.97
C LEU A 569 -5.40 -19.00 14.66
N PRO A 570 -6.66 -19.35 14.95
CA PRO A 570 -7.45 -18.54 15.85
C PRO A 570 -6.74 -18.47 17.22
N PRO A 571 -6.87 -17.36 17.93
CA PRO A 571 -6.27 -17.22 19.25
C PRO A 571 -6.76 -18.35 20.19
N VAL A 572 -5.86 -18.85 21.04
CA VAL A 572 -6.19 -19.87 22.03
C VAL A 572 -7.24 -19.32 22.99
N VAL A 573 -8.39 -19.94 23.02
CA VAL A 573 -9.51 -19.54 23.87
C VAL A 573 -9.36 -20.19 25.24
N ALA A 574 -9.39 -19.40 26.30
CA ALA A 574 -9.42 -19.92 27.66
C ALA A 574 -10.77 -20.64 27.93
N ALA A 575 -10.75 -21.73 28.64
CA ALA A 575 -12.00 -22.42 29.03
C ALA A 575 -12.91 -21.47 29.83
N GLY A 576 -14.17 -21.37 29.44
CA GLY A 576 -15.14 -20.46 30.05
C GLY A 576 -15.05 -19.02 29.51
N ALA A 577 -14.51 -18.84 28.33
CA ALA A 577 -14.47 -17.54 27.68
C ALA A 577 -15.89 -16.97 27.42
N PRO A 578 -16.10 -15.66 27.53
CA PRO A 578 -17.43 -15.05 27.55
C PRO A 578 -18.24 -15.23 26.26
N LEU A 579 -17.60 -15.53 25.16
CA LEU A 579 -18.24 -15.75 23.85
C LEU A 579 -18.04 -17.19 23.35
N GLU A 580 -17.68 -18.13 24.24
CA GLU A 580 -17.40 -19.52 23.86
C GLU A 580 -18.61 -20.16 23.17
N GLY A 581 -18.37 -20.73 21.98
CA GLY A 581 -19.38 -21.41 21.18
C GLY A 581 -20.37 -20.47 20.46
N LYS A 582 -20.19 -19.16 20.54
CA LYS A 582 -21.06 -18.19 19.84
C LYS A 582 -20.56 -17.86 18.44
N THR A 583 -21.44 -17.95 17.47
CA THR A 583 -21.18 -17.44 16.10
C THR A 583 -21.60 -15.99 16.02
N VAL A 584 -20.63 -15.11 15.73
CA VAL A 584 -20.87 -13.66 15.70
C VAL A 584 -20.67 -13.10 14.29
N VAL A 585 -21.50 -12.14 13.91
CA VAL A 585 -21.30 -11.33 12.71
C VAL A 585 -21.10 -9.88 13.12
N ILE A 586 -20.06 -9.24 12.62
CA ILE A 586 -19.70 -7.86 12.97
C ILE A 586 -20.12 -6.93 11.84
N THR A 587 -20.83 -5.85 12.16
CA THR A 587 -21.27 -4.84 11.21
C THR A 587 -21.13 -3.43 11.80
N GLY A 588 -20.98 -2.43 10.95
CA GLY A 588 -20.70 -1.07 11.41
C GLY A 588 -19.23 -0.81 11.72
N ALA A 589 -18.93 0.40 12.17
CA ALA A 589 -17.61 0.81 12.62
C ALA A 589 -17.46 0.55 14.12
N ILE A 590 -16.45 -0.23 14.50
CA ILE A 590 -16.16 -0.58 15.89
C ILE A 590 -15.19 0.43 16.49
N SER A 591 -15.45 0.84 17.74
CA SER A 591 -14.56 1.72 18.50
C SER A 591 -14.27 1.13 19.89
N ASP A 592 -13.04 1.31 20.37
CA ASP A 592 -12.68 0.94 21.75
C ASP A 592 -13.28 1.99 22.71
N PRO A 593 -14.17 1.62 23.62
CA PRO A 593 -14.85 2.56 24.50
C PRO A 593 -13.91 3.23 25.52
N ARG A 594 -12.70 2.72 25.72
CA ARG A 594 -11.71 3.25 26.68
C ARG A 594 -10.93 4.43 26.08
N SER A 595 -10.63 4.34 24.77
CA SER A 595 -9.84 5.35 24.06
C SER A 595 -10.67 6.17 23.07
N GLY A 596 -11.91 5.72 22.76
CA GLY A 596 -12.73 6.28 21.69
C GLY A 596 -12.19 5.97 20.28
N GLU A 597 -11.07 5.26 20.18
CA GLU A 597 -10.43 4.95 18.90
C GLU A 597 -11.18 3.89 18.11
N LYS A 598 -11.21 4.06 16.79
CA LYS A 598 -11.76 3.05 15.88
C LYS A 598 -10.86 1.82 15.83
N VAL A 599 -11.45 0.67 16.03
CA VAL A 599 -10.77 -0.62 15.91
C VAL A 599 -11.08 -1.24 14.55
N ALA A 600 -10.04 -1.62 13.84
CA ALA A 600 -10.21 -2.32 12.56
C ALA A 600 -11.05 -3.59 12.78
N ARG A 601 -12.02 -3.85 11.89
CA ARG A 601 -12.90 -5.02 12.02
C ARG A 601 -12.14 -6.35 12.21
N PRO A 602 -11.04 -6.64 11.46
CA PRO A 602 -10.25 -7.85 11.69
C PRO A 602 -9.62 -7.90 13.08
N THR A 603 -9.23 -6.76 13.65
CA THR A 603 -8.68 -6.68 15.00
C THR A 603 -9.76 -6.98 16.05
N PHE A 604 -10.93 -6.35 15.93
CA PHE A 604 -12.04 -6.62 16.82
C PHE A 604 -12.57 -8.05 16.68
N GLN A 605 -12.59 -8.57 15.46
CA GLN A 605 -12.90 -9.96 15.19
C GLN A 605 -11.96 -10.90 15.93
N ARG A 606 -10.64 -10.67 15.89
CA ARG A 606 -9.65 -11.43 16.65
C ARG A 606 -9.85 -11.34 18.17
N LEU A 607 -10.32 -10.20 18.68
CA LEU A 607 -10.66 -10.07 20.10
C LEU A 607 -11.88 -10.91 20.47
N CYS A 608 -12.91 -10.91 19.64
CA CYS A 608 -14.08 -11.78 19.82
C CYS A 608 -13.67 -13.27 19.73
N GLU A 609 -12.79 -13.62 18.79
CA GLU A 609 -12.25 -14.98 18.66
C GLU A 609 -11.40 -15.38 19.88
N LYS A 610 -10.60 -14.48 20.45
CA LYS A 610 -9.90 -14.68 21.73
C LYS A 610 -10.87 -14.91 22.89
N ALA A 611 -12.04 -14.30 22.83
CA ALA A 611 -13.12 -14.49 23.79
C ALA A 611 -13.99 -15.74 23.53
N GLY A 612 -13.66 -16.54 22.52
CA GLY A 612 -14.31 -17.82 22.22
C GLY A 612 -15.35 -17.78 21.11
N ALA A 613 -15.56 -16.64 20.45
CA ALA A 613 -16.52 -16.54 19.35
C ALA A 613 -15.97 -17.14 18.05
N THR A 614 -16.88 -17.63 17.21
CA THR A 614 -16.61 -17.88 15.78
C THR A 614 -17.14 -16.71 14.96
N ALA A 615 -16.27 -16.01 14.24
CA ALA A 615 -16.69 -14.85 13.44
C ALA A 615 -17.07 -15.25 12.01
N ALA A 616 -18.28 -14.87 11.59
CA ALA A 616 -18.80 -15.10 10.25
C ALA A 616 -18.93 -13.78 9.45
N SER A 617 -18.85 -13.88 8.13
CA SER A 617 -18.91 -12.70 7.23
C SER A 617 -20.36 -12.24 6.95
N SER A 618 -21.33 -13.15 7.05
CA SER A 618 -22.73 -12.91 6.73
C SER A 618 -23.66 -13.51 7.78
N VAL A 619 -24.80 -12.86 8.03
CA VAL A 619 -25.85 -13.37 8.94
C VAL A 619 -26.51 -14.59 8.30
N SER A 620 -26.64 -15.67 9.06
CA SER A 620 -27.30 -16.92 8.68
C SER A 620 -28.10 -17.48 9.87
N ALA A 621 -28.81 -18.58 9.67
CA ALA A 621 -29.56 -19.25 10.74
C ALA A 621 -28.65 -19.81 11.87
N SER A 622 -27.35 -20.00 11.59
CA SER A 622 -26.34 -20.40 12.57
C SER A 622 -25.66 -19.22 13.28
N THR A 623 -26.07 -17.99 13.02
CA THR A 623 -25.52 -16.80 13.69
C THR A 623 -26.21 -16.59 15.02
N ASP A 624 -25.47 -16.57 16.13
CA ASP A 624 -26.02 -16.31 17.46
C ASP A 624 -26.23 -14.83 17.71
N MET A 625 -25.33 -13.96 17.21
CA MET A 625 -25.47 -12.53 17.40
C MET A 625 -24.87 -11.71 16.26
N LEU A 626 -25.53 -10.60 15.98
CA LEU A 626 -25.05 -9.53 15.10
C LEU A 626 -24.50 -8.39 15.96
N ILE A 627 -23.19 -8.25 16.03
CA ILE A 627 -22.52 -7.18 16.75
C ILE A 627 -22.54 -5.91 15.89
N THR A 628 -23.10 -4.83 16.46
CA THR A 628 -23.30 -3.58 15.75
C THR A 628 -22.40 -2.48 16.30
N GLY A 629 -21.63 -1.88 15.42
CA GLY A 629 -20.91 -0.64 15.69
C GLY A 629 -21.65 0.58 15.13
N ALA A 630 -20.98 1.71 15.01
CA ALA A 630 -21.57 2.91 14.43
C ALA A 630 -21.84 2.75 12.92
N GLY A 631 -22.99 3.26 12.44
CA GLY A 631 -23.30 3.32 11.01
C GLY A 631 -23.65 1.97 10.37
N VAL A 632 -24.47 1.17 11.00
CA VAL A 632 -24.91 -0.15 10.52
C VAL A 632 -25.77 -0.04 9.26
N GLY A 633 -25.46 -0.85 8.25
CA GLY A 633 -26.29 -0.95 7.04
C GLY A 633 -27.57 -1.77 7.28
N GLU A 634 -28.70 -1.30 6.75
CA GLU A 634 -30.03 -1.94 6.92
C GLU A 634 -30.10 -3.40 6.46
N SER A 635 -29.32 -3.79 5.47
CA SER A 635 -29.36 -5.15 4.89
C SER A 635 -29.04 -6.24 5.89
N LYS A 636 -28.04 -6.07 6.77
CA LYS A 636 -27.68 -7.08 7.78
C LYS A 636 -28.62 -7.04 8.98
N LEU A 637 -29.13 -5.85 9.34
CA LEU A 637 -30.15 -5.70 10.39
C LEU A 637 -31.46 -6.38 10.01
N SER A 638 -31.98 -6.09 8.83
CA SER A 638 -33.21 -6.73 8.32
C SER A 638 -33.07 -8.25 8.19
N LYS A 639 -31.86 -8.73 7.86
CA LYS A 639 -31.59 -10.17 7.78
C LYS A 639 -31.53 -10.81 9.16
N ALA A 640 -30.93 -10.15 10.14
CA ALA A 640 -30.89 -10.59 11.53
C ALA A 640 -32.30 -10.66 12.13
N GLU A 641 -33.12 -9.63 11.90
CA GLU A 641 -34.51 -9.57 12.34
C GLU A 641 -35.35 -10.72 11.74
N LYS A 642 -35.23 -10.96 10.43
CA LYS A 642 -35.92 -12.07 9.75
C LYS A 642 -35.55 -13.46 10.27
N LEU A 643 -34.32 -13.62 10.73
CA LEU A 643 -33.76 -14.90 11.21
C LEU A 643 -33.81 -15.01 12.73
N GLY A 644 -34.30 -14.01 13.45
CA GLY A 644 -34.37 -13.99 14.91
C GLY A 644 -32.98 -13.94 15.59
N VAL A 645 -31.96 -13.44 14.90
CA VAL A 645 -30.59 -13.29 15.41
C VAL A 645 -30.53 -12.10 16.35
N ALA A 646 -29.95 -12.29 17.54
CA ALA A 646 -29.79 -11.23 18.52
C ALA A 646 -28.88 -10.10 17.95
N VAL A 647 -29.33 -8.85 18.08
CA VAL A 647 -28.53 -7.67 17.71
C VAL A 647 -27.97 -7.09 19.00
N VAL A 648 -26.64 -7.02 19.07
CA VAL A 648 -25.89 -6.62 20.28
C VAL A 648 -25.03 -5.41 19.93
N ASP A 649 -25.02 -4.40 20.80
CA ASP A 649 -24.18 -3.23 20.63
C ASP A 649 -22.69 -3.56 20.91
N GLN A 650 -21.80 -2.94 20.17
CA GLN A 650 -20.35 -3.14 20.36
C GLN A 650 -19.88 -2.90 21.79
N ASN A 651 -20.47 -1.94 22.50
CA ASN A 651 -20.05 -1.60 23.86
C ASN A 651 -20.35 -2.72 24.87
N GLU A 652 -21.42 -3.49 24.66
CA GLU A 652 -21.69 -4.68 25.45
C GLU A 652 -20.59 -5.73 25.26
N ILE A 653 -20.17 -5.93 24.01
CA ILE A 653 -19.08 -6.87 23.71
C ILE A 653 -17.76 -6.37 24.26
N TRP A 654 -17.46 -5.07 24.13
CA TRP A 654 -16.28 -4.48 24.74
C TRP A 654 -16.23 -4.67 26.26
N SER A 655 -17.35 -4.49 26.95
CA SER A 655 -17.45 -4.74 28.40
C SER A 655 -17.11 -6.19 28.73
N LEU A 656 -17.66 -7.15 27.98
CA LEU A 656 -17.33 -8.58 28.13
C LEU A 656 -15.85 -8.88 27.88
N LEU A 657 -15.25 -8.25 26.86
CA LEU A 657 -13.83 -8.45 26.54
C LEU A 657 -12.90 -7.88 27.62
N ILE A 658 -13.25 -6.73 28.19
CA ILE A 658 -12.50 -6.06 29.27
C ILE A 658 -12.61 -6.88 30.56
N ASP A 659 -13.82 -7.28 30.96
CA ASP A 659 -14.06 -8.07 32.18
C ASP A 659 -13.35 -9.43 32.14
N ALA A 660 -13.27 -10.02 30.94
CA ALA A 660 -12.55 -11.27 30.71
C ALA A 660 -11.05 -11.10 30.53
N LYS A 661 -10.51 -9.85 30.62
CA LYS A 661 -9.09 -9.54 30.41
C LYS A 661 -8.53 -10.01 29.06
N VAL A 662 -9.37 -9.97 28.03
CA VAL A 662 -8.98 -10.28 26.64
C VAL A 662 -8.25 -9.11 25.99
N VAL A 663 -8.48 -7.89 26.54
CA VAL A 663 -7.92 -6.59 26.09
C VAL A 663 -7.39 -5.79 27.26
#